data_74dacba6cc63ebf43dd42e7ff526daad
#
_entry.id   74dacba6cc63ebf43dd42e7ff526daad
#
_cell.length_a   1.000
_cell.length_b   1.000
_cell.length_c   1.000
_cell.angle_alpha   90.00
_cell.angle_beta   90.00
_cell.angle_gamma   90.00
#
_symmetry.space_group_name_H-M   'P 1'
#
loop_
_entity.id
_entity.type
_entity.pdbx_description
1 polymer ?
#
loop_
_entity_poly.entity_id
_entity_poly.type
_entity_poly.pdbx_seq_one_letter_code
_entity_poly.pdbx_strand_id
1 'polypeptide(L)'
;MAQGYLIFHLNLAFSSIKEELRPSVIEKCYWPLLNLIKQMKIPAGIELTGWTLQEINRLDPKWVSTFSAMLEKEDCELIGSGWTQMIGPLVPMKVNQWNQKLGLIAYKQILGQVPKIVLVNEMAYSSGMVDVYAEAGYQGIIMDRDNVRLALETTGAELSNLPTHAQGCGETALPIIWGDSILFQRLQRAVHGDITTDEYLDYVKSRAERDGQVLPIYCNDVEIFDFRPGRFEAEALLHSQGEWIRLQNLCELLKTQANIEWLSPKQVLAKIKLTSKKAVGKLSTVAYPIPVKKQAKYNIGRWALTGRDDLWLNTRCHELGQYLLKQNVTDSFAWQQLCELWASDLRTHITDERWTRVIEMLDSLNSHLAAPTESLVVMPEVKIPSEQQLPMGVSIVKDGEEILWTVNTPYLKLIFNVRRGFTMHSLAFSSQEFEPILGSISQGYFDSIELGADFYSGGVLVEVPGERRRLTDLDWVEPEVRCDSQDLIFTVRLPFWGGTLIKIITIALAEERLSFRYEFENVPRPLGIVRVGLLTLMPKGWSGAISIQTHQGGGLESFLIDRDFDYGKPASTMVSSSSGLGMTEGIINILDERGLRLTLMATPAVCAAVPMVMHRKSAPSHLTRIAFSLCELDDTSRSGGRLMPFELTLISPKVKNNHHSLKDGQ
;
A
#
# COMPACT_ATOMS: atom_id res chain seq x y z
N MET A 1 5.75 33.61 -22.38
CA MET A 1 6.97 32.90 -21.87
C MET A 1 6.47 31.75 -21.08
N ALA A 2 6.86 30.53 -21.46
CA ALA A 2 6.52 29.34 -20.70
C ALA A 2 7.41 29.27 -19.43
N GLN A 3 6.92 28.62 -18.40
CA GLN A 3 7.63 28.48 -17.12
C GLN A 3 7.92 27.01 -16.87
N GLY A 4 9.05 26.72 -16.22
CA GLY A 4 9.45 25.36 -15.91
C GLY A 4 10.07 25.24 -14.53
N TYR A 5 10.03 24.04 -13.96
CA TYR A 5 10.69 23.74 -12.70
C TYR A 5 11.37 22.37 -12.72
N LEU A 6 12.37 22.25 -11.84
CA LEU A 6 13.15 21.03 -11.66
C LEU A 6 13.09 20.62 -10.20
N ILE A 7 12.90 19.32 -9.95
CA ILE A 7 12.98 18.71 -8.61
C ILE A 7 13.87 17.48 -8.76
N PHE A 8 14.93 17.42 -7.96
CA PHE A 8 15.89 16.33 -7.95
C PHE A 8 15.73 15.51 -6.67
N HIS A 9 15.60 14.19 -6.82
CA HIS A 9 15.51 13.25 -5.69
C HIS A 9 16.90 12.69 -5.39
N LEU A 10 17.29 12.70 -4.12
CA LEU A 10 18.54 12.17 -3.61
C LEU A 10 18.26 11.00 -2.68
N ASN A 11 18.72 9.80 -3.02
CA ASN A 11 18.46 8.59 -2.24
C ASN A 11 19.71 7.70 -2.10
N LEU A 12 20.52 7.91 -1.04
CA LEU A 12 21.66 7.02 -0.72
C LEU A 12 21.23 5.64 -0.15
N ALA A 13 19.95 5.49 0.22
CA ALA A 13 19.40 4.22 0.69
C ALA A 13 19.01 3.28 -0.44
N PHE A 14 18.96 3.76 -1.70
CA PHE A 14 18.49 2.99 -2.85
C PHE A 14 19.18 1.61 -2.93
N SER A 15 18.38 0.57 -3.14
CA SER A 15 18.83 -0.84 -3.02
C SER A 15 20.01 -1.21 -3.94
N SER A 16 20.17 -0.53 -5.08
CA SER A 16 21.26 -0.75 -6.02
C SER A 16 22.53 0.05 -5.72
N ILE A 17 22.55 0.89 -4.69
CA ILE A 17 23.73 1.64 -4.25
C ILE A 17 24.35 0.90 -3.09
N LYS A 18 25.52 0.27 -3.32
CA LYS A 18 26.31 -0.34 -2.24
C LYS A 18 26.87 0.73 -1.33
N GLU A 19 27.07 0.42 -0.05
CA GLU A 19 27.54 1.41 0.95
C GLU A 19 28.88 2.02 0.62
N GLU A 20 29.82 1.20 0.16
CA GLU A 20 31.17 1.65 -0.25
C GLU A 20 31.12 2.62 -1.44
N LEU A 21 30.02 2.64 -2.21
CA LEU A 21 29.83 3.54 -3.35
C LEU A 21 29.17 4.87 -3.00
N ARG A 22 28.61 5.01 -1.80
CA ARG A 22 27.93 6.26 -1.37
C ARG A 22 28.81 7.51 -1.50
N PRO A 23 30.12 7.51 -1.11
CA PRO A 23 30.99 8.64 -1.34
C PRO A 23 31.12 8.99 -2.84
N SER A 24 31.19 7.99 -3.71
CA SER A 24 31.26 8.20 -5.17
C SER A 24 29.96 8.80 -5.73
N VAL A 25 28.80 8.43 -5.18
CA VAL A 25 27.51 9.07 -5.54
C VAL A 25 27.50 10.54 -5.18
N ILE A 26 27.94 10.89 -3.97
CA ILE A 26 28.03 12.31 -3.53
C ILE A 26 28.96 13.09 -4.47
N GLU A 27 30.11 12.53 -4.81
CA GLU A 27 31.08 13.18 -5.70
C GLU A 27 30.54 13.35 -7.13
N LYS A 28 29.95 12.30 -7.70
CA LYS A 28 29.56 12.26 -9.13
C LYS A 28 28.18 12.82 -9.42
N CYS A 29 27.29 12.82 -8.42
CA CYS A 29 25.89 13.24 -8.61
C CYS A 29 25.52 14.48 -7.78
N TYR A 30 25.84 14.50 -6.50
CA TYR A 30 25.32 15.53 -5.60
C TYR A 30 26.12 16.85 -5.67
N TRP A 31 27.45 16.79 -5.79
CA TRP A 31 28.27 17.98 -6.04
C TRP A 31 27.98 18.62 -7.40
N PRO A 32 27.92 17.87 -8.52
CA PRO A 32 27.55 18.43 -9.81
C PRO A 32 26.17 19.09 -9.82
N LEU A 33 25.20 18.54 -9.08
CA LEU A 33 23.88 19.13 -8.94
C LEU A 33 23.96 20.54 -8.31
N LEU A 34 24.66 20.72 -7.18
CA LEU A 34 24.82 22.03 -6.56
C LEU A 34 25.55 23.00 -7.49
N ASN A 35 26.55 22.52 -8.22
CA ASN A 35 27.28 23.33 -9.21
C ASN A 35 26.39 23.77 -10.37
N LEU A 36 25.54 22.87 -10.90
CA LEU A 36 24.58 23.18 -11.96
C LEU A 36 23.63 24.30 -11.51
N ILE A 37 22.99 24.13 -10.33
CA ILE A 37 22.05 25.09 -9.77
C ILE A 37 22.71 26.49 -9.65
N LYS A 38 23.91 26.53 -9.08
CA LYS A 38 24.66 27.77 -8.86
C LYS A 38 25.07 28.46 -10.17
N GLN A 39 25.59 27.67 -11.14
CA GLN A 39 26.07 28.21 -12.41
C GLN A 39 24.92 28.71 -13.29
N MET A 40 23.84 27.93 -13.35
CA MET A 40 22.70 28.24 -14.20
C MET A 40 21.68 29.17 -13.55
N LYS A 41 21.80 29.43 -12.24
CA LYS A 41 20.83 30.19 -11.43
C LYS A 41 19.39 29.60 -11.58
N ILE A 42 19.26 28.30 -11.49
CA ILE A 42 17.99 27.59 -11.56
C ILE A 42 17.53 27.32 -10.12
N PRO A 43 16.40 27.86 -9.65
CA PRO A 43 15.92 27.66 -8.28
C PRO A 43 15.25 26.29 -8.12
N ALA A 44 16.03 25.20 -8.29
CA ALA A 44 15.53 23.84 -8.25
C ALA A 44 15.14 23.38 -6.85
N GLY A 45 14.18 22.45 -6.76
CA GLY A 45 13.90 21.69 -5.56
C GLY A 45 14.89 20.53 -5.39
N ILE A 46 15.37 20.33 -4.18
CA ILE A 46 16.18 19.17 -3.79
C ILE A 46 15.42 18.39 -2.71
N GLU A 47 15.01 17.19 -3.05
CA GLU A 47 14.33 16.27 -2.15
C GLU A 47 15.33 15.24 -1.62
N LEU A 48 15.29 15.02 -0.31
CA LEU A 48 16.01 13.93 0.35
C LEU A 48 15.35 13.58 1.68
N THR A 49 15.51 12.34 2.10
CA THR A 49 15.06 11.87 3.42
C THR A 49 15.97 12.39 4.53
N GLY A 50 15.49 12.44 5.77
CA GLY A 50 16.31 12.77 6.94
C GLY A 50 17.49 11.79 7.09
N TRP A 51 17.30 10.52 6.79
CA TRP A 51 18.34 9.50 6.79
C TRP A 51 19.43 9.78 5.74
N THR A 52 19.04 10.05 4.49
CA THR A 52 20.00 10.41 3.43
C THR A 52 20.79 11.66 3.81
N LEU A 53 20.14 12.70 4.36
CA LEU A 53 20.81 13.91 4.82
C LEU A 53 21.83 13.63 5.93
N GLN A 54 21.47 12.82 6.91
CA GLN A 54 22.37 12.43 7.98
C GLN A 54 23.57 11.65 7.44
N GLU A 55 23.36 10.74 6.49
CA GLU A 55 24.43 9.96 5.87
C GLU A 55 25.36 10.84 5.03
N ILE A 56 24.83 11.81 4.25
CA ILE A 56 25.66 12.80 3.54
C ILE A 56 26.47 13.63 4.54
N ASN A 57 25.87 14.06 5.64
CA ASN A 57 26.57 14.85 6.67
C ASN A 57 27.72 14.06 7.31
N ARG A 58 27.56 12.73 7.47
CA ARG A 58 28.61 11.83 7.97
C ARG A 58 29.77 11.67 6.96
N LEU A 59 29.43 11.53 5.66
CA LEU A 59 30.40 11.23 4.60
C LEU A 59 31.07 12.49 4.04
N ASP A 60 30.34 13.56 3.86
CA ASP A 60 30.80 14.84 3.29
C ASP A 60 30.11 16.05 3.92
N PRO A 61 30.53 16.51 5.11
CA PRO A 61 29.95 17.69 5.78
C PRO A 61 30.08 18.99 4.96
N LYS A 62 31.04 19.04 4.01
CA LYS A 62 31.21 20.23 3.15
C LYS A 62 30.05 20.38 2.17
N TRP A 63 29.56 19.26 1.64
CA TRP A 63 28.38 19.27 0.80
C TRP A 63 27.19 19.86 1.56
N VAL A 64 26.97 19.38 2.79
CA VAL A 64 25.85 19.84 3.64
C VAL A 64 25.96 21.32 3.96
N SER A 65 27.16 21.83 4.32
CA SER A 65 27.35 23.26 4.60
C SER A 65 27.14 24.12 3.34
N THR A 66 27.55 23.64 2.17
CA THR A 66 27.30 24.31 0.89
C THR A 66 25.80 24.34 0.57
N PHE A 67 25.12 23.21 0.73
CA PHE A 67 23.68 23.12 0.51
C PHE A 67 22.90 24.03 1.47
N SER A 68 23.25 24.04 2.77
CA SER A 68 22.64 24.94 3.76
C SER A 68 22.79 26.44 3.35
N ALA A 69 24.00 26.83 2.92
CA ALA A 69 24.25 28.21 2.46
C ALA A 69 23.46 28.55 1.17
N MET A 70 23.21 27.58 0.29
CA MET A 70 22.39 27.80 -0.91
C MET A 70 20.90 27.92 -0.54
N LEU A 71 20.42 27.14 0.43
CA LEU A 71 19.06 27.25 0.95
C LEU A 71 18.79 28.61 1.61
N GLU A 72 19.76 29.12 2.40
CA GLU A 72 19.68 30.46 3.02
C GLU A 72 19.58 31.59 1.99
N LYS A 73 20.25 31.43 0.84
CA LYS A 73 20.23 32.38 -0.28
C LYS A 73 19.04 32.24 -1.21
N GLU A 74 18.18 31.22 -0.97
CA GLU A 74 17.11 30.84 -1.85
C GLU A 74 17.59 30.46 -3.28
N ASP A 75 18.86 29.96 -3.43
CA ASP A 75 19.39 29.46 -4.69
C ASP A 75 18.72 28.12 -5.07
N CYS A 76 18.27 27.36 -4.07
CA CYS A 76 17.50 26.12 -4.20
C CYS A 76 16.49 25.97 -3.06
N GLU A 77 15.64 24.97 -3.13
CA GLU A 77 14.59 24.72 -2.14
C GLU A 77 14.65 23.30 -1.59
N LEU A 78 14.52 23.15 -0.26
CA LEU A 78 14.44 21.87 0.41
C LEU A 78 13.03 21.29 0.26
N ILE A 79 12.94 20.06 -0.23
CA ILE A 79 11.72 19.26 -0.30
C ILE A 79 11.83 18.12 0.72
N GLY A 80 10.80 17.91 1.52
CA GLY A 80 10.76 16.87 2.55
C GLY A 80 10.37 15.50 2.01
N SER A 81 10.74 14.47 2.77
CA SER A 81 10.43 13.07 2.45
C SER A 81 10.24 12.19 3.70
N GLY A 82 10.22 12.79 4.90
CA GLY A 82 10.25 12.07 6.16
C GLY A 82 11.66 11.59 6.55
N TRP A 83 11.73 10.66 7.52
CA TRP A 83 13.01 10.05 7.95
C TRP A 83 13.54 9.09 6.89
N THR A 84 12.68 8.21 6.38
CA THR A 84 12.95 7.27 5.28
C THR A 84 11.83 7.29 4.26
N GLN A 85 12.09 6.77 3.06
CA GLN A 85 11.04 6.55 2.06
C GLN A 85 10.17 5.36 2.47
N MET A 86 8.89 5.60 2.73
CA MET A 86 7.91 4.58 3.10
C MET A 86 6.76 4.52 2.09
N ILE A 87 6.16 3.34 1.98
CA ILE A 87 4.86 3.21 1.30
C ILE A 87 3.77 3.57 2.31
N GLY A 88 3.53 4.86 2.50
CA GLY A 88 2.65 5.38 3.55
C GLY A 88 1.32 4.63 3.69
N PRO A 89 0.60 4.30 2.58
CA PRO A 89 -0.65 3.53 2.66
C PRO A 89 -0.56 2.11 3.21
N LEU A 90 0.64 1.53 3.35
CA LEU A 90 0.88 0.22 3.98
C LEU A 90 1.35 0.31 5.43
N VAL A 91 1.58 1.52 5.93
CA VAL A 91 2.21 1.77 7.23
C VAL A 91 1.18 2.37 8.19
N PRO A 92 1.10 1.93 9.47
CA PRO A 92 0.18 2.51 10.44
C PRO A 92 0.34 4.02 10.58
N MET A 93 -0.78 4.72 10.78
CA MET A 93 -0.81 6.19 10.88
C MET A 93 0.24 6.74 11.86
N LYS A 94 0.38 6.13 13.04
CA LYS A 94 1.35 6.59 14.06
C LYS A 94 2.80 6.46 13.61
N VAL A 95 3.14 5.42 12.87
CA VAL A 95 4.49 5.26 12.31
C VAL A 95 4.74 6.31 11.22
N ASN A 96 3.75 6.55 10.35
CA ASN A 96 3.83 7.63 9.36
C ASN A 96 4.05 9.01 10.02
N GLN A 97 3.32 9.31 11.11
CA GLN A 97 3.52 10.55 11.88
C GLN A 97 4.93 10.65 12.45
N TRP A 98 5.47 9.55 13.02
CA TRP A 98 6.83 9.52 13.51
C TRP A 98 7.86 9.68 12.40
N ASN A 99 7.65 9.07 11.25
CA ASN A 99 8.53 9.22 10.09
C ASN A 99 8.66 10.70 9.67
N GLN A 100 7.54 11.41 9.59
CA GLN A 100 7.56 12.85 9.25
C GLN A 100 8.22 13.67 10.35
N LYS A 101 7.88 13.43 11.62
CA LYS A 101 8.47 14.10 12.79
C LYS A 101 10.01 13.97 12.82
N LEU A 102 10.51 12.73 12.66
CA LEU A 102 11.95 12.45 12.68
C LEU A 102 12.69 13.12 11.50
N GLY A 103 12.10 13.10 10.30
CA GLY A 103 12.63 13.82 9.16
C GLY A 103 12.73 15.32 9.42
N LEU A 104 11.66 15.96 9.94
CA LEU A 104 11.65 17.37 10.27
C LEU A 104 12.68 17.74 11.34
N ILE A 105 12.87 16.88 12.34
CA ILE A 105 13.93 17.04 13.36
C ILE A 105 15.31 17.03 12.69
N ALA A 106 15.59 16.05 11.83
CA ALA A 106 16.86 15.94 11.13
C ALA A 106 17.16 17.17 10.27
N TYR A 107 16.18 17.63 9.46
CA TYR A 107 16.34 18.84 8.66
C TYR A 107 16.63 20.07 9.53
N LYS A 108 15.88 20.24 10.62
CA LYS A 108 16.09 21.38 11.53
C LYS A 108 17.46 21.35 12.21
N GLN A 109 17.91 20.17 12.64
CA GLN A 109 19.20 20.03 13.33
C GLN A 109 20.40 20.20 12.40
N ILE A 110 20.32 19.66 11.18
CA ILE A 110 21.46 19.64 10.25
C ILE A 110 21.49 20.90 9.36
N LEU A 111 20.33 21.37 8.86
CA LEU A 111 20.22 22.48 7.91
C LEU A 111 19.68 23.78 8.54
N GLY A 112 19.27 23.78 9.80
CA GLY A 112 18.69 24.95 10.48
C GLY A 112 17.26 25.31 10.06
N GLN A 113 16.66 24.60 9.09
CA GLN A 113 15.34 24.91 8.53
C GLN A 113 14.53 23.64 8.24
N VAL A 114 13.24 23.79 7.95
CA VAL A 114 12.33 22.68 7.64
C VAL A 114 11.64 22.91 6.30
N PRO A 115 11.41 21.85 5.51
CA PRO A 115 10.72 21.95 4.21
C PRO A 115 9.25 22.30 4.39
N LYS A 116 8.68 22.99 3.39
CA LYS A 116 7.25 23.35 3.31
C LYS A 116 6.48 22.46 2.34
N ILE A 117 7.19 21.75 1.50
CA ILE A 117 6.65 20.86 0.47
C ILE A 117 7.22 19.46 0.73
N VAL A 118 6.41 18.44 0.53
CA VAL A 118 6.80 17.04 0.70
C VAL A 118 6.56 16.23 -0.57
N LEU A 119 7.48 15.34 -0.89
CA LEU A 119 7.29 14.31 -1.92
C LEU A 119 6.46 13.16 -1.35
N VAL A 120 5.45 12.72 -2.10
CA VAL A 120 4.75 11.47 -1.82
C VAL A 120 5.64 10.31 -2.27
N ASN A 121 6.22 9.60 -1.30
CA ASN A 121 7.19 8.54 -1.57
C ASN A 121 6.61 7.43 -2.46
N GLU A 122 7.38 6.97 -3.45
CA GLU A 122 6.98 6.01 -4.48
C GLU A 122 5.66 6.39 -5.19
N MET A 123 5.25 7.65 -5.05
CA MET A 123 3.95 8.17 -5.50
C MET A 123 2.76 7.39 -4.95
N ALA A 124 2.96 6.64 -3.84
CA ALA A 124 1.93 5.84 -3.19
C ALA A 124 1.00 6.75 -2.39
N TYR A 125 -0.13 7.06 -2.99
CA TYR A 125 -1.10 8.03 -2.47
C TYR A 125 -2.24 7.36 -1.72
N SER A 126 -2.66 8.00 -0.64
CA SER A 126 -3.96 7.81 0.01
C SER A 126 -4.45 9.14 0.60
N SER A 127 -5.76 9.28 0.79
CA SER A 127 -6.32 10.47 1.46
C SER A 127 -5.81 10.60 2.90
N GLY A 128 -5.60 9.48 3.59
CA GLY A 128 -5.04 9.46 4.94
C GLY A 128 -3.64 10.06 5.03
N MET A 129 -2.81 9.85 4.01
CA MET A 129 -1.48 10.46 3.97
C MET A 129 -1.50 11.97 3.78
N VAL A 130 -2.53 12.51 3.09
CA VAL A 130 -2.70 13.99 2.99
C VAL A 130 -2.89 14.60 4.36
N ASP A 131 -3.69 13.97 5.24
CA ASP A 131 -3.89 14.43 6.61
C ASP A 131 -2.59 14.36 7.42
N VAL A 132 -1.82 13.28 7.31
CA VAL A 132 -0.51 13.12 7.97
C VAL A 132 0.47 14.22 7.55
N TYR A 133 0.53 14.55 6.26
CA TYR A 133 1.39 15.61 5.77
C TYR A 133 0.95 17.00 6.25
N ALA A 134 -0.35 17.27 6.27
CA ALA A 134 -0.90 18.52 6.78
C ALA A 134 -0.62 18.69 8.28
N GLU A 135 -0.82 17.66 9.09
CA GLU A 135 -0.51 17.62 10.53
C GLU A 135 0.99 17.87 10.78
N ALA A 136 1.87 17.34 9.92
CA ALA A 136 3.31 17.60 9.99
C ALA A 136 3.70 19.05 9.62
N GLY A 137 2.76 19.87 9.11
CA GLY A 137 2.94 21.28 8.78
C GLY A 137 3.39 21.54 7.34
N TYR A 138 3.33 20.56 6.45
CA TYR A 138 3.56 20.78 5.04
C TYR A 138 2.43 21.58 4.40
N GLN A 139 2.76 22.38 3.40
CA GLN A 139 1.86 23.31 2.72
C GLN A 139 1.52 22.89 1.29
N GLY A 140 2.13 21.82 0.82
CA GLY A 140 1.90 21.23 -0.49
C GLY A 140 2.59 19.89 -0.63
N ILE A 141 2.11 19.08 -1.57
CA ILE A 141 2.65 17.77 -1.90
C ILE A 141 3.13 17.73 -3.35
N ILE A 142 4.07 16.84 -3.64
CA ILE A 142 4.51 16.53 -5.00
C ILE A 142 3.99 15.15 -5.37
N MET A 143 3.32 15.08 -6.52
CA MET A 143 2.79 13.84 -7.13
C MET A 143 3.08 13.83 -8.63
N ASP A 144 3.19 12.66 -9.24
CA ASP A 144 3.26 12.53 -10.68
C ASP A 144 1.86 12.34 -11.28
N ARG A 145 1.51 13.11 -12.30
CA ARG A 145 0.20 13.09 -12.96
C ARG A 145 -0.13 11.75 -13.64
N ASP A 146 0.91 11.08 -14.15
CA ASP A 146 0.70 9.81 -14.83
C ASP A 146 0.28 8.68 -13.88
N ASN A 147 0.59 8.81 -12.58
CA ASN A 147 0.24 7.81 -11.57
C ASN A 147 -1.24 7.83 -11.20
N VAL A 148 -1.88 8.98 -11.29
CA VAL A 148 -3.32 9.14 -10.97
C VAL A 148 -4.21 9.03 -12.20
N ARG A 149 -3.63 8.88 -13.39
CA ARG A 149 -4.38 8.88 -14.65
C ARG A 149 -5.48 7.83 -14.71
N LEU A 150 -5.20 6.60 -14.23
CA LEU A 150 -6.18 5.51 -14.21
C LEU A 150 -7.28 5.78 -13.18
N ALA A 151 -6.94 6.32 -12.02
CA ALA A 151 -7.91 6.65 -10.98
C ALA A 151 -8.85 7.78 -11.41
N LEU A 152 -8.32 8.79 -12.10
CA LEU A 152 -9.09 9.95 -12.57
C LEU A 152 -9.70 9.76 -13.95
N GLU A 153 -9.52 8.60 -14.60
CA GLU A 153 -10.01 8.28 -15.96
C GLU A 153 -9.58 9.33 -17.01
N THR A 154 -8.45 9.97 -16.79
CA THR A 154 -7.95 11.02 -17.68
C THR A 154 -7.10 10.39 -18.78
N THR A 155 -7.67 10.17 -19.95
CA THR A 155 -6.93 9.83 -21.17
C THR A 155 -6.39 11.09 -21.81
N GLY A 156 -5.07 11.34 -21.68
CA GLY A 156 -4.41 12.50 -22.30
C GLY A 156 -4.82 13.85 -21.70
N ALA A 157 -5.27 13.88 -20.45
CA ALA A 157 -5.68 15.12 -19.81
C ALA A 157 -4.54 16.13 -19.78
N GLU A 158 -4.85 17.34 -20.20
CA GLU A 158 -4.01 18.51 -20.00
C GLU A 158 -3.82 18.73 -18.50
N LEU A 159 -2.64 19.24 -18.11
CA LEU A 159 -2.36 19.60 -16.70
C LEU A 159 -3.44 20.52 -16.10
N SER A 160 -4.06 21.33 -16.94
CA SER A 160 -5.16 22.24 -16.58
C SER A 160 -6.42 21.56 -16.06
N ASN A 161 -6.62 20.27 -16.37
CA ASN A 161 -7.81 19.51 -15.99
C ASN A 161 -7.60 18.64 -14.74
N LEU A 162 -6.37 18.61 -14.20
CA LEU A 162 -6.09 17.87 -12.98
C LEU A 162 -6.52 18.65 -11.73
N PRO A 163 -6.84 17.95 -10.63
CA PRO A 163 -7.07 18.60 -9.35
C PRO A 163 -5.87 19.47 -8.94
N THR A 164 -6.13 20.64 -8.42
CA THR A 164 -5.10 21.52 -7.87
C THR A 164 -4.77 21.20 -6.42
N HIS A 165 -5.67 20.49 -5.74
CA HIS A 165 -5.52 20.11 -4.33
C HIS A 165 -5.94 18.66 -4.14
N ALA A 166 -5.14 17.91 -3.40
CA ALA A 166 -5.45 16.56 -2.93
C ALA A 166 -6.29 16.64 -1.65
N GLN A 167 -7.41 15.93 -1.61
CA GLN A 167 -8.29 15.86 -0.47
C GLN A 167 -7.83 14.79 0.51
N GLY A 168 -7.81 15.12 1.82
CA GLY A 168 -7.66 14.18 2.92
C GLY A 168 -8.94 13.40 3.24
N CYS A 169 -8.97 12.71 4.35
CA CYS A 169 -10.16 11.95 4.80
C CYS A 169 -11.30 12.86 5.26
N GLY A 170 -10.98 14.06 5.75
CA GLY A 170 -11.93 15.07 6.19
C GLY A 170 -11.95 16.30 5.29
N GLU A 171 -11.93 17.48 5.91
CA GLU A 171 -11.94 18.77 5.22
C GLU A 171 -10.55 19.22 4.77
N THR A 172 -9.49 18.54 5.21
CA THR A 172 -8.10 18.84 4.87
C THR A 172 -7.88 18.73 3.37
N ALA A 173 -7.17 19.70 2.79
CA ALA A 173 -6.72 19.63 1.41
C ALA A 173 -5.35 20.30 1.26
N LEU A 174 -4.43 19.66 0.56
CA LEU A 174 -3.11 20.20 0.25
C LEU A 174 -2.95 20.47 -1.24
N PRO A 175 -2.37 21.63 -1.63
CA PRO A 175 -2.00 21.92 -3.00
C PRO A 175 -1.04 20.88 -3.57
N ILE A 176 -1.17 20.56 -4.86
CA ILE A 176 -0.36 19.56 -5.57
C ILE A 176 0.56 20.25 -6.57
N ILE A 177 1.85 20.02 -6.46
CA ILE A 177 2.84 20.27 -7.51
C ILE A 177 2.95 18.99 -8.33
N TRP A 178 2.53 19.05 -9.60
CA TRP A 178 2.47 17.89 -10.47
C TRP A 178 3.84 17.60 -11.12
N GLY A 179 4.35 16.38 -11.00
CA GLY A 179 5.40 15.84 -11.85
C GLY A 179 4.84 15.34 -13.20
N ASP A 180 5.72 14.99 -14.13
CA ASP A 180 5.38 14.40 -15.43
C ASP A 180 6.43 13.37 -15.84
N SER A 181 6.06 12.08 -15.75
CA SER A 181 6.96 10.98 -16.09
C SER A 181 7.47 11.02 -17.51
N ILE A 182 6.68 11.51 -18.46
CA ILE A 182 7.08 11.55 -19.87
C ILE A 182 8.09 12.67 -20.10
N LEU A 183 7.90 13.85 -19.48
CA LEU A 183 8.83 14.97 -19.60
C LEU A 183 10.20 14.61 -19.04
N PHE A 184 10.26 14.08 -17.80
CA PHE A 184 11.56 13.76 -17.20
C PHE A 184 12.25 12.58 -17.90
N GLN A 185 11.53 11.54 -18.34
CA GLN A 185 12.12 10.41 -19.08
C GLN A 185 12.70 10.86 -20.42
N ARG A 186 12.03 11.77 -21.13
CA ARG A 186 12.56 12.34 -22.37
C ARG A 186 13.79 13.21 -22.12
N LEU A 187 13.81 14.00 -21.01
CA LEU A 187 15.00 14.75 -20.61
C LEU A 187 16.18 13.78 -20.36
N GLN A 188 15.95 12.74 -19.57
CA GLN A 188 16.97 11.70 -19.32
C GLN A 188 17.51 11.12 -20.63
N ARG A 189 16.64 10.72 -21.54
CA ARG A 189 17.03 10.17 -22.86
C ARG A 189 17.84 11.19 -23.69
N ALA A 190 17.49 12.47 -23.65
CA ALA A 190 18.26 13.53 -24.33
C ALA A 190 19.65 13.69 -23.70
N VAL A 191 19.73 13.69 -22.37
CA VAL A 191 21.00 13.78 -21.63
C VAL A 191 21.87 12.51 -21.87
N HIS A 192 21.26 11.33 -21.90
CA HIS A 192 21.93 10.08 -22.21
C HIS A 192 22.33 9.96 -23.69
N GLY A 193 21.70 10.72 -24.59
CA GLY A 193 21.97 10.70 -26.02
C GLY A 193 21.14 9.70 -26.82
N ASP A 194 20.08 9.16 -26.21
CA ASP A 194 19.13 8.24 -26.87
C ASP A 194 18.20 8.97 -27.84
N ILE A 195 17.97 10.27 -27.60
CA ILE A 195 17.28 11.20 -28.51
C ILE A 195 18.12 12.47 -28.68
N THR A 196 17.88 13.20 -29.76
CA THR A 196 18.60 14.45 -30.00
C THR A 196 18.08 15.58 -29.10
N THR A 197 18.91 16.59 -28.87
CA THR A 197 18.52 17.79 -28.12
C THR A 197 17.36 18.51 -28.81
N ASP A 198 17.38 18.61 -30.14
CA ASP A 198 16.32 19.27 -30.92
C ASP A 198 14.97 18.56 -30.78
N GLU A 199 14.95 17.20 -30.84
CA GLU A 199 13.74 16.43 -30.59
C GLU A 199 13.15 16.70 -29.21
N TYR A 200 14.00 16.86 -28.20
CA TYR A 200 13.52 17.20 -26.86
C TYR A 200 12.99 18.62 -26.76
N LEU A 201 13.70 19.61 -27.34
CA LEU A 201 13.27 21.00 -27.37
C LEU A 201 11.93 21.19 -28.07
N ASP A 202 11.75 20.55 -29.24
CA ASP A 202 10.49 20.59 -29.97
C ASP A 202 9.34 19.96 -29.19
N TYR A 203 9.62 18.87 -28.49
CA TYR A 203 8.65 18.26 -27.59
C TYR A 203 8.25 19.21 -26.44
N VAL A 204 9.22 19.87 -25.78
CA VAL A 204 8.93 20.82 -24.70
C VAL A 204 8.11 22.02 -25.23
N LYS A 205 8.44 22.57 -26.38
CA LYS A 205 7.67 23.67 -27.02
C LYS A 205 6.23 23.24 -27.28
N SER A 206 6.02 22.07 -27.89
CA SER A 206 4.69 21.51 -28.13
C SER A 206 3.89 21.29 -26.83
N ARG A 207 4.56 20.89 -25.75
CA ARG A 207 3.94 20.74 -24.42
C ARG A 207 3.55 22.08 -23.81
N ALA A 208 4.40 23.10 -23.96
CA ALA A 208 4.12 24.46 -23.46
C ALA A 208 2.89 25.09 -24.13
N GLU A 209 2.70 24.83 -25.42
CA GLU A 209 1.52 25.29 -26.18
C GLU A 209 0.24 24.58 -25.74
N ARG A 210 0.30 23.28 -25.45
CA ARG A 210 -0.87 22.42 -25.13
C ARG A 210 -1.29 22.48 -23.67
N ASP A 211 -0.31 22.33 -22.74
CA ASP A 211 -0.59 22.06 -21.32
C ASP A 211 -0.61 23.32 -20.45
N GLY A 212 -0.43 24.50 -21.04
CA GLY A 212 -0.38 25.74 -20.32
C GLY A 212 1.04 26.17 -19.92
N GLN A 213 1.15 27.14 -19.01
CA GLN A 213 2.36 27.95 -18.87
C GLN A 213 3.42 27.40 -17.92
N VAL A 214 3.13 26.37 -17.10
CA VAL A 214 4.07 25.85 -16.10
C VAL A 214 4.33 24.38 -16.31
N LEU A 215 5.56 24.01 -16.68
CA LEU A 215 5.95 22.63 -17.03
C LEU A 215 6.84 22.00 -15.96
N PRO A 216 6.52 20.75 -15.51
CA PRO A 216 7.39 19.94 -14.68
C PRO A 216 8.50 19.28 -15.53
N ILE A 217 9.55 20.02 -15.81
CA ILE A 217 10.62 19.58 -16.71
C ILE A 217 11.35 18.36 -16.17
N TYR A 218 11.61 18.33 -14.85
CA TYR A 218 12.25 17.21 -14.18
C TYR A 218 11.70 16.99 -12.76
N CYS A 219 11.43 15.73 -12.41
CA CYS A 219 11.05 15.34 -11.07
C CYS A 219 11.42 13.85 -10.92
N ASN A 220 12.71 13.55 -10.64
CA ASN A 220 13.21 12.17 -10.50
C ASN A 220 14.62 12.13 -9.88
N ASP A 221 15.15 10.88 -9.75
CA ASP A 221 16.43 10.57 -9.14
C ASP A 221 17.61 11.23 -9.86
N VAL A 222 18.55 11.75 -9.08
CA VAL A 222 19.76 12.41 -9.58
C VAL A 222 20.88 11.42 -9.86
N GLU A 223 20.87 10.26 -9.22
CA GLU A 223 21.88 9.21 -9.31
C GLU A 223 21.96 8.57 -10.69
N ILE A 224 20.98 8.84 -11.54
CA ILE A 224 21.02 8.36 -12.93
C ILE A 224 22.02 9.10 -13.81
N PHE A 225 22.50 10.29 -13.40
CA PHE A 225 23.47 11.07 -14.15
C PHE A 225 24.90 10.70 -13.71
N ASP A 226 25.72 10.25 -14.63
CA ASP A 226 27.13 9.85 -14.46
C ASP A 226 27.41 8.75 -13.41
N PHE A 227 26.38 8.15 -12.76
CA PHE A 227 26.53 7.02 -11.84
C PHE A 227 25.67 5.82 -12.26
N ARG A 228 24.37 5.97 -12.42
CA ARG A 228 23.40 4.96 -12.90
C ARG A 228 23.40 3.65 -12.13
N PRO A 229 22.89 3.64 -10.89
CA PRO A 229 22.87 2.47 -10.04
C PRO A 229 22.06 1.31 -10.68
N GLY A 230 22.59 0.08 -10.60
CA GLY A 230 21.93 -1.12 -11.11
C GLY A 230 21.94 -1.31 -12.63
N ARG A 231 22.71 -0.51 -13.38
CA ARG A 231 22.87 -0.69 -14.83
C ARG A 231 23.75 -1.90 -15.17
N PHE A 232 23.40 -2.58 -16.28
CA PHE A 232 24.28 -3.56 -16.89
C PHE A 232 25.51 -2.87 -17.51
N GLU A 233 26.68 -3.56 -17.54
CA GLU A 233 27.90 -3.01 -18.14
C GLU A 233 27.71 -2.53 -19.59
N ALA A 234 26.85 -3.20 -20.37
CA ALA A 234 26.51 -2.80 -21.73
C ALA A 234 25.81 -1.43 -21.85
N GLU A 235 25.17 -0.97 -20.80
CA GLU A 235 24.51 0.34 -20.74
C GLU A 235 25.42 1.42 -20.14
N ALA A 236 26.59 1.04 -19.63
CA ALA A 236 27.51 1.88 -18.87
C ALA A 236 28.47 2.70 -19.74
N LEU A 237 28.31 2.71 -21.05
CA LEU A 237 29.09 3.59 -21.94
C LEU A 237 28.63 5.04 -21.72
N LEU A 238 29.24 5.68 -20.72
CA LEU A 238 29.09 7.11 -20.48
C LEU A 238 29.70 7.89 -21.63
N HIS A 239 29.03 8.93 -22.09
CA HIS A 239 29.60 9.82 -23.10
C HIS A 239 30.87 10.51 -22.58
N SER A 240 31.86 10.72 -23.45
CA SER A 240 33.15 11.36 -23.13
C SER A 240 33.00 12.78 -22.53
N GLN A 241 31.88 13.46 -22.78
CA GLN A 241 31.61 14.81 -22.26
C GLN A 241 30.96 14.82 -20.85
N GLY A 242 30.53 13.66 -20.30
CA GLY A 242 29.76 13.59 -19.08
C GLY A 242 28.30 14.08 -19.23
N GLU A 243 27.42 13.50 -18.46
CA GLU A 243 25.96 13.79 -18.55
C GLU A 243 25.58 15.10 -17.89
N TRP A 244 26.32 15.54 -16.87
CA TRP A 244 26.11 16.83 -16.22
C TRP A 244 26.37 18.02 -17.15
N ILE A 245 27.40 17.95 -18.02
CA ILE A 245 27.67 18.99 -19.03
C ILE A 245 26.53 19.03 -20.05
N ARG A 246 26.04 17.86 -20.46
CA ARG A 246 24.91 17.76 -21.40
C ARG A 246 23.62 18.31 -20.78
N LEU A 247 23.36 18.01 -19.51
CA LEU A 247 22.20 18.56 -18.78
C LEU A 247 22.30 20.08 -18.66
N GLN A 248 23.49 20.61 -18.36
CA GLN A 248 23.75 22.06 -18.30
C GLN A 248 23.45 22.74 -19.65
N ASN A 249 23.99 22.19 -20.74
CA ASN A 249 23.74 22.68 -22.09
C ASN A 249 22.24 22.64 -22.44
N LEU A 250 21.56 21.55 -22.08
CA LEU A 250 20.12 21.42 -22.31
C LEU A 250 19.31 22.44 -21.53
N CYS A 251 19.66 22.71 -20.28
CA CYS A 251 19.02 23.77 -19.47
C CYS A 251 19.21 25.16 -20.09
N GLU A 252 20.39 25.47 -20.66
CA GLU A 252 20.64 26.73 -21.35
C GLU A 252 19.80 26.85 -22.63
N LEU A 253 19.68 25.75 -23.40
CA LEU A 253 18.84 25.72 -24.60
C LEU A 253 17.35 25.83 -24.29
N LEU A 254 16.87 25.22 -23.20
CA LEU A 254 15.49 25.40 -22.73
C LEU A 254 15.21 26.87 -22.41
N LYS A 255 16.15 27.55 -21.77
CA LYS A 255 16.02 28.97 -21.45
C LYS A 255 16.06 29.87 -22.71
N THR A 256 17.02 29.61 -23.63
CA THR A 256 17.30 30.49 -24.76
C THR A 256 16.42 30.20 -25.98
N GLN A 257 16.17 28.95 -26.32
CA GLN A 257 15.45 28.54 -27.51
C GLN A 257 14.00 28.13 -27.28
N ALA A 258 13.68 27.54 -26.09
CA ALA A 258 12.31 27.23 -25.71
C ALA A 258 11.68 28.34 -24.85
N ASN A 259 12.44 29.40 -24.52
CA ASN A 259 11.97 30.57 -23.76
C ASN A 259 11.33 30.19 -22.41
N ILE A 260 11.96 29.22 -21.69
CA ILE A 260 11.52 28.76 -20.38
C ILE A 260 12.07 29.65 -19.29
N GLU A 261 11.20 30.22 -18.48
CA GLU A 261 11.55 30.87 -17.21
C GLU A 261 11.52 29.84 -16.08
N TRP A 262 12.62 29.76 -15.30
CA TRP A 262 12.72 28.81 -14.19
C TRP A 262 12.02 29.32 -12.94
N LEU A 263 11.18 28.47 -12.36
CA LEU A 263 10.48 28.70 -11.10
C LEU A 263 10.99 27.78 -9.99
N SER A 264 11.03 28.26 -8.76
CA SER A 264 11.18 27.39 -7.59
C SER A 264 9.87 26.65 -7.28
N PRO A 265 9.91 25.49 -6.61
CA PRO A 265 8.70 24.81 -6.12
C PRO A 265 7.80 25.71 -5.28
N LYS A 266 8.36 26.59 -4.44
CA LYS A 266 7.64 27.61 -3.67
C LYS A 266 6.86 28.60 -4.56
N GLN A 267 7.45 29.03 -5.66
CA GLN A 267 6.77 29.89 -6.63
C GLN A 267 5.66 29.16 -7.36
N VAL A 268 5.86 27.90 -7.72
CA VAL A 268 4.81 27.02 -8.29
C VAL A 268 3.66 26.88 -7.29
N LEU A 269 3.96 26.57 -6.04
CA LEU A 269 2.97 26.44 -4.97
C LEU A 269 2.17 27.74 -4.78
N ALA A 270 2.84 28.90 -4.79
CA ALA A 270 2.18 30.21 -4.68
C ALA A 270 1.20 30.46 -5.85
N LYS A 271 1.57 30.08 -7.07
CA LYS A 271 0.68 30.18 -8.24
C LYS A 271 -0.56 29.30 -8.09
N ILE A 272 -0.41 28.07 -7.61
CA ILE A 272 -1.54 27.15 -7.35
C ILE A 272 -2.50 27.76 -6.32
N LYS A 273 -1.97 28.37 -5.24
CA LYS A 273 -2.79 29.02 -4.20
C LYS A 273 -3.53 30.26 -4.69
N LEU A 274 -3.00 30.98 -5.68
CA LEU A 274 -3.63 32.17 -6.28
C LEU A 274 -4.67 31.81 -7.34
N THR A 275 -4.71 30.59 -7.83
CA THR A 275 -5.68 30.17 -8.84
C THR A 275 -7.09 30.19 -8.24
N SER A 276 -8.00 30.94 -8.85
CA SER A 276 -9.36 31.20 -8.35
C SER A 276 -10.27 29.96 -8.30
N LYS A 277 -9.94 28.91 -9.04
CA LYS A 277 -10.63 27.61 -9.02
C LYS A 277 -9.83 26.61 -8.20
N LYS A 278 -10.20 26.45 -6.93
CA LYS A 278 -9.75 25.30 -6.14
C LYS A 278 -10.49 24.05 -6.66
N ALA A 279 -9.84 23.29 -7.53
CA ALA A 279 -10.31 21.95 -7.87
C ALA A 279 -9.74 20.96 -6.84
N VAL A 280 -10.50 20.74 -5.76
CA VAL A 280 -10.16 19.72 -4.76
C VAL A 280 -10.68 18.38 -5.23
N GLY A 281 -9.86 17.35 -5.17
CA GLY A 281 -10.25 16.01 -5.59
C GLY A 281 -9.56 14.90 -4.82
N LYS A 282 -10.25 13.78 -4.66
CA LYS A 282 -9.63 12.51 -4.31
C LYS A 282 -8.85 12.00 -5.51
N LEU A 283 -7.61 11.59 -5.30
CA LEU A 283 -6.75 11.05 -6.35
C LEU A 283 -6.86 9.51 -6.44
N SER A 284 -7.78 8.93 -5.70
CA SER A 284 -8.05 7.49 -5.63
C SER A 284 -9.52 7.19 -5.94
N THR A 285 -9.78 5.98 -6.43
CA THR A 285 -11.14 5.44 -6.66
C THR A 285 -11.21 4.01 -6.12
N VAL A 286 -12.40 3.43 -6.10
CA VAL A 286 -12.56 2.03 -5.69
C VAL A 286 -11.76 1.07 -6.58
N ALA A 287 -11.58 1.35 -7.86
CA ALA A 287 -10.78 0.52 -8.76
C ALA A 287 -9.26 0.72 -8.57
N TYR A 288 -8.86 1.89 -8.11
CA TYR A 288 -7.47 2.27 -7.84
C TYR A 288 -7.38 2.96 -6.47
N PRO A 289 -7.49 2.22 -5.37
CA PRO A 289 -7.58 2.78 -4.03
C PRO A 289 -6.26 3.42 -3.56
N ILE A 290 -5.14 2.91 -4.07
CA ILE A 290 -3.80 3.42 -3.80
C ILE A 290 -3.07 3.60 -5.14
N PRO A 291 -3.16 4.78 -5.78
CA PRO A 291 -2.31 5.09 -6.93
C PRO A 291 -0.84 5.03 -6.57
N VAL A 292 -0.03 4.47 -7.45
CA VAL A 292 1.42 4.36 -7.34
C VAL A 292 2.07 4.67 -8.68
N LYS A 293 3.37 4.42 -8.86
CA LYS A 293 4.07 4.62 -10.14
C LYS A 293 3.30 4.04 -11.34
N LYS A 294 3.36 4.74 -12.46
CA LYS A 294 2.57 4.51 -13.70
C LYS A 294 2.65 3.10 -14.28
N GLN A 295 3.79 2.44 -14.21
CA GLN A 295 3.97 1.14 -14.87
C GLN A 295 3.14 0.07 -14.16
N ALA A 296 2.49 -0.81 -14.93
CA ALA A 296 1.62 -1.87 -14.41
C ALA A 296 2.28 -2.81 -13.39
N LYS A 297 3.61 -2.93 -13.43
CA LYS A 297 4.37 -3.71 -12.45
C LYS A 297 4.43 -3.06 -11.05
N TYR A 298 4.09 -1.79 -10.91
CA TYR A 298 4.03 -1.10 -9.64
C TYR A 298 2.59 -1.09 -9.13
N ASN A 299 2.34 -1.83 -8.09
CA ASN A 299 1.14 -1.76 -7.25
C ASN A 299 1.58 -2.06 -5.82
N ILE A 300 0.71 -1.94 -4.84
CA ILE A 300 1.11 -2.09 -3.44
C ILE A 300 1.63 -3.49 -3.10
N GLY A 301 1.23 -4.53 -3.84
CA GLY A 301 1.74 -5.89 -3.69
C GLY A 301 3.26 -5.96 -3.78
N ARG A 302 3.88 -5.09 -4.59
CA ARG A 302 5.32 -5.01 -4.77
C ARG A 302 6.11 -4.76 -3.48
N TRP A 303 5.53 -4.02 -2.55
CA TRP A 303 6.16 -3.70 -1.25
C TRP A 303 5.51 -4.44 -0.08
N ALA A 304 4.43 -5.18 -0.36
CA ALA A 304 3.71 -5.90 0.68
C ALA A 304 3.93 -7.42 0.63
N LEU A 305 4.05 -8.02 -0.58
CA LEU A 305 3.90 -9.46 -0.78
C LEU A 305 4.92 -10.12 -1.71
N THR A 306 5.51 -9.39 -2.66
CA THR A 306 6.23 -10.00 -3.79
C THR A 306 7.73 -10.13 -3.60
N GLY A 307 8.34 -9.32 -2.76
CA GLY A 307 9.78 -9.32 -2.52
C GLY A 307 10.30 -10.57 -1.80
N ARG A 308 11.44 -10.44 -1.14
CA ARG A 308 12.14 -11.59 -0.53
C ARG A 308 11.31 -12.29 0.54
N ASP A 309 10.83 -11.52 1.53
CA ASP A 309 9.94 -11.99 2.62
C ASP A 309 9.13 -10.79 3.18
N ASP A 310 8.53 -10.02 2.28
CA ASP A 310 7.91 -8.74 2.60
C ASP A 310 6.73 -8.90 3.57
N LEU A 311 5.90 -9.94 3.37
CA LEU A 311 4.79 -10.23 4.28
C LEU A 311 5.28 -10.39 5.72
N TRP A 312 6.32 -11.20 5.92
CA TRP A 312 6.90 -11.42 7.24
C TRP A 312 7.50 -10.13 7.82
N LEU A 313 8.30 -9.41 7.02
CA LEU A 313 8.92 -8.16 7.48
C LEU A 313 7.87 -7.11 7.84
N ASN A 314 6.83 -6.95 7.04
CA ASN A 314 5.73 -6.04 7.33
C ASN A 314 4.99 -6.46 8.61
N THR A 315 4.75 -7.76 8.80
CA THR A 315 4.13 -8.30 10.02
C THR A 315 4.97 -7.95 11.26
N ARG A 316 6.28 -8.19 11.20
CA ARG A 316 7.21 -7.83 12.30
C ARG A 316 7.22 -6.33 12.59
N CYS A 317 7.19 -5.50 11.54
CA CYS A 317 7.11 -4.04 11.70
C CYS A 317 5.79 -3.60 12.36
N HIS A 318 4.66 -4.22 12.02
CA HIS A 318 3.38 -3.98 12.71
C HIS A 318 3.44 -4.39 14.19
N GLU A 319 3.99 -5.55 14.49
CA GLU A 319 4.13 -6.04 15.86
C GLU A 319 4.97 -5.09 16.72
N LEU A 320 6.15 -4.69 16.21
CA LEU A 320 7.01 -3.73 16.89
C LEU A 320 6.35 -2.37 17.07
N GLY A 321 5.65 -1.87 16.05
CA GLY A 321 4.90 -0.62 16.12
C GLY A 321 3.80 -0.66 17.20
N GLN A 322 3.03 -1.74 17.27
CA GLN A 322 2.03 -1.94 18.32
C GLN A 322 2.66 -2.03 19.71
N TYR A 323 3.83 -2.70 19.83
CA TYR A 323 4.57 -2.76 21.09
C TYR A 323 5.01 -1.37 21.55
N LEU A 324 5.64 -0.57 20.66
CA LEU A 324 6.06 0.80 20.98
C LEU A 324 4.88 1.67 21.45
N LEU A 325 3.74 1.55 20.78
CA LEU A 325 2.53 2.29 21.15
C LEU A 325 1.99 1.84 22.51
N LYS A 326 1.87 0.54 22.74
CA LYS A 326 1.35 -0.04 24.00
C LYS A 326 2.21 0.34 25.20
N GLN A 327 3.53 0.38 25.01
CA GLN A 327 4.49 0.75 26.05
C GLN A 327 4.68 2.27 26.16
N ASN A 328 3.99 3.08 25.34
CA ASN A 328 4.15 4.53 25.27
C ASN A 328 5.62 4.96 25.11
N VAL A 329 6.38 4.24 24.27
CA VAL A 329 7.80 4.54 24.03
C VAL A 329 7.94 5.88 23.33
N THR A 330 8.71 6.79 23.93
CA THR A 330 9.02 8.12 23.36
C THR A 330 10.46 8.21 22.84
N ASP A 331 11.23 7.16 22.98
CA ASP A 331 12.62 7.08 22.51
C ASP A 331 12.69 7.23 20.99
N SER A 332 13.40 8.27 20.55
CA SER A 332 13.57 8.56 19.12
C SER A 332 14.36 7.48 18.39
N PHE A 333 15.30 6.81 19.07
CA PHE A 333 16.10 5.74 18.46
C PHE A 333 15.23 4.56 18.04
N ALA A 334 14.35 4.08 18.94
CA ALA A 334 13.46 2.96 18.64
C ALA A 334 12.53 3.27 17.46
N TRP A 335 11.98 4.48 17.40
CA TRP A 335 11.15 4.93 16.28
C TRP A 335 11.96 5.10 14.99
N GLN A 336 13.20 5.57 15.04
CA GLN A 336 14.07 5.64 13.86
C GLN A 336 14.33 4.25 13.29
N GLN A 337 14.72 3.29 14.12
CA GLN A 337 14.95 1.90 13.71
C GLN A 337 13.69 1.28 13.08
N LEU A 338 12.52 1.48 13.69
CA LEU A 338 11.26 1.01 13.12
C LEU A 338 10.94 1.67 11.76
N CYS A 339 11.17 2.99 11.64
CA CYS A 339 11.01 3.69 10.38
C CYS A 339 11.96 3.17 9.30
N GLU A 340 13.22 2.87 9.65
CA GLU A 340 14.19 2.28 8.73
C GLU A 340 13.75 0.88 8.26
N LEU A 341 13.22 0.05 9.17
CA LEU A 341 12.65 -1.26 8.82
C LEU A 341 11.44 -1.16 7.87
N TRP A 342 10.70 -0.06 7.87
CA TRP A 342 9.60 0.21 6.94
C TRP A 342 10.04 0.80 5.60
N ALA A 343 11.32 1.12 5.39
CA ALA A 343 11.79 1.73 4.15
C ALA A 343 11.46 0.88 2.91
N SER A 344 10.97 1.51 1.84
CA SER A 344 10.63 0.86 0.57
C SER A 344 11.85 0.20 -0.08
N ASP A 345 13.03 0.75 0.15
CA ASP A 345 14.32 0.22 -0.34
C ASP A 345 14.69 -1.16 0.24
N LEU A 346 14.02 -1.60 1.31
CA LEU A 346 14.20 -2.92 1.90
C LEU A 346 13.21 -3.97 1.35
N ARG A 347 12.28 -3.59 0.45
CA ARG A 347 11.22 -4.46 -0.10
C ARG A 347 11.52 -4.94 -1.52
N THR A 348 12.30 -4.19 -2.29
CA THR A 348 12.52 -4.50 -3.70
C THR A 348 14.00 -4.72 -3.99
N HIS A 349 14.33 -5.78 -4.75
CA HIS A 349 15.69 -6.09 -5.19
C HIS A 349 16.75 -6.11 -4.07
N ILE A 350 16.35 -6.47 -2.86
CA ILE A 350 17.26 -6.50 -1.70
C ILE A 350 18.34 -7.58 -1.86
N THR A 351 19.60 -7.21 -1.63
CA THR A 351 20.73 -8.15 -1.63
C THR A 351 20.78 -8.97 -0.36
N ASP A 352 21.54 -10.09 -0.38
CA ASP A 352 21.70 -10.94 0.82
C ASP A 352 22.37 -10.19 1.96
N GLU A 353 23.35 -9.35 1.66
CA GLU A 353 24.04 -8.49 2.66
C GLU A 353 23.06 -7.53 3.34
N ARG A 354 22.21 -6.85 2.55
CA ARG A 354 21.20 -5.94 3.10
C ARG A 354 20.14 -6.69 3.90
N TRP A 355 19.75 -7.88 3.45
CA TRP A 355 18.80 -8.70 4.21
C TRP A 355 19.37 -9.14 5.55
N THR A 356 20.64 -9.53 5.61
CA THR A 356 21.31 -9.84 6.87
C THR A 356 21.23 -8.64 7.83
N ARG A 357 21.48 -7.42 7.34
CA ARG A 357 21.37 -6.22 8.17
C ARG A 357 19.94 -5.95 8.63
N VAL A 358 18.93 -6.23 7.80
CA VAL A 358 17.52 -6.13 8.24
C VAL A 358 17.27 -7.03 9.44
N ILE A 359 17.79 -8.26 9.42
CA ILE A 359 17.68 -9.18 10.54
C ILE A 359 18.42 -8.64 11.77
N GLU A 360 19.67 -8.16 11.61
CA GLU A 360 20.45 -7.54 12.68
C GLU A 360 19.74 -6.32 13.30
N MET A 361 19.10 -5.48 12.48
CA MET A 361 18.33 -4.33 12.95
C MET A 361 17.09 -4.78 13.76
N LEU A 362 16.38 -5.81 13.29
CA LEU A 362 15.26 -6.39 14.03
C LEU A 362 15.69 -6.95 15.38
N ASP A 363 16.80 -7.71 15.41
CA ASP A 363 17.33 -8.30 16.64
C ASP A 363 17.82 -7.22 17.61
N SER A 364 18.48 -6.18 17.11
CA SER A 364 18.91 -5.02 17.90
C SER A 364 17.72 -4.30 18.51
N LEU A 365 16.67 -4.02 17.72
CA LEU A 365 15.48 -3.34 18.22
C LEU A 365 14.72 -4.20 19.23
N ASN A 366 14.55 -5.51 18.97
CA ASN A 366 13.96 -6.45 19.92
C ASN A 366 14.73 -6.48 21.26
N SER A 367 16.06 -6.52 21.20
CA SER A 367 16.93 -6.52 22.37
C SER A 367 16.85 -5.21 23.15
N HIS A 368 16.85 -4.07 22.44
CA HIS A 368 16.71 -2.74 23.04
C HIS A 368 15.38 -2.56 23.78
N LEU A 369 14.30 -3.13 23.22
CA LEU A 369 12.96 -3.04 23.79
C LEU A 369 12.68 -4.09 24.85
N ALA A 370 13.56 -5.07 25.07
CA ALA A 370 13.27 -6.31 25.82
C ALA A 370 11.96 -6.97 25.35
N ALA A 371 11.64 -6.81 24.07
CA ALA A 371 10.43 -7.36 23.46
C ALA A 371 10.56 -8.89 23.34
N PRO A 372 9.47 -9.66 23.50
CA PRO A 372 9.54 -11.11 23.32
C PRO A 372 10.00 -11.43 21.89
N THR A 373 11.09 -12.18 21.78
CA THR A 373 11.51 -12.76 20.50
C THR A 373 10.50 -13.85 20.13
N GLU A 374 9.72 -13.60 19.07
CA GLU A 374 8.69 -14.50 18.54
C GLU A 374 7.63 -14.93 19.57
N SER A 375 6.57 -14.16 19.68
CA SER A 375 5.27 -14.72 20.07
C SER A 375 4.74 -15.60 18.96
N LEU A 376 5.32 -16.78 18.77
CA LEU A 376 4.50 -17.91 18.35
C LEU A 376 3.43 -18.00 19.44
N VAL A 377 2.21 -17.60 19.13
CA VAL A 377 1.05 -17.93 19.95
C VAL A 377 0.93 -19.44 19.86
N VAL A 378 1.71 -20.13 20.71
CA VAL A 378 1.53 -21.55 20.96
C VAL A 378 0.18 -21.65 21.63
N MET A 379 -0.83 -22.02 20.86
CA MET A 379 -2.13 -22.37 21.42
C MET A 379 -1.91 -23.50 22.43
N PRO A 380 -2.48 -23.41 23.63
CA PRO A 380 -2.38 -24.50 24.58
C PRO A 380 -2.94 -25.77 23.95
N GLU A 381 -2.23 -26.89 24.10
CA GLU A 381 -2.65 -28.22 23.71
C GLU A 381 -3.96 -28.54 24.45
N VAL A 382 -5.10 -28.36 23.78
CA VAL A 382 -6.41 -28.58 24.38
C VAL A 382 -6.72 -30.05 24.32
N LYS A 383 -6.68 -30.71 25.49
CA LYS A 383 -7.12 -32.11 25.65
C LYS A 383 -8.59 -32.24 25.17
N ILE A 384 -8.85 -33.23 24.33
CA ILE A 384 -10.17 -33.55 23.78
C ILE A 384 -11.05 -34.08 24.93
N PRO A 385 -12.18 -33.38 25.27
CA PRO A 385 -13.21 -33.98 26.09
C PRO A 385 -14.15 -34.79 25.21
N SER A 386 -14.50 -35.98 25.64
CA SER A 386 -15.58 -36.83 25.11
C SER A 386 -16.92 -36.08 25.12
N GLU A 387 -17.75 -36.33 24.09
CA GLU A 387 -19.16 -35.92 23.89
C GLU A 387 -19.68 -34.85 24.90
N GLN A 388 -19.50 -33.58 24.55
CA GLN A 388 -20.10 -32.47 25.32
C GLN A 388 -21.51 -32.21 24.78
N GLN A 389 -22.50 -32.11 25.68
CA GLN A 389 -23.81 -31.58 25.35
C GLN A 389 -23.67 -30.09 24.94
N LEU A 390 -24.19 -29.78 23.76
CA LEU A 390 -24.23 -28.37 23.30
C LEU A 390 -25.04 -27.50 24.26
N PRO A 391 -24.64 -26.26 24.50
CA PRO A 391 -25.38 -25.31 25.34
C PRO A 391 -26.79 -25.08 24.82
N MET A 392 -27.69 -24.66 25.72
CA MET A 392 -29.08 -24.36 25.37
C MET A 392 -29.15 -23.26 24.28
N GLY A 393 -29.92 -23.51 23.22
CA GLY A 393 -30.03 -22.60 22.06
C GLY A 393 -28.97 -22.79 20.99
N VAL A 394 -28.02 -23.72 21.18
CA VAL A 394 -27.02 -24.10 20.17
C VAL A 394 -27.38 -25.44 19.57
N SER A 395 -27.38 -25.54 18.24
CA SER A 395 -27.63 -26.80 17.54
C SER A 395 -26.76 -26.96 16.30
N ILE A 396 -26.38 -28.20 16.01
CA ILE A 396 -25.73 -28.60 14.76
C ILE A 396 -26.67 -29.62 14.12
N VAL A 397 -27.21 -29.28 12.94
CA VAL A 397 -28.11 -30.13 12.18
C VAL A 397 -27.43 -30.46 10.85
N LYS A 398 -27.32 -31.76 10.57
CA LYS A 398 -26.80 -32.25 9.29
C LYS A 398 -27.98 -32.56 8.34
N ASP A 399 -27.83 -32.26 7.06
CA ASP A 399 -28.82 -32.63 6.06
C ASP A 399 -28.87 -34.18 5.87
N GLY A 400 -29.83 -34.66 5.08
CA GLY A 400 -30.02 -36.12 4.89
C GLY A 400 -28.85 -36.83 4.23
N GLU A 401 -27.96 -36.12 3.54
CA GLU A 401 -26.73 -36.61 2.93
C GLU A 401 -25.48 -36.29 3.78
N GLU A 402 -25.66 -35.62 4.92
CA GLU A 402 -24.60 -35.11 5.82
C GLU A 402 -23.58 -34.18 5.13
N ILE A 403 -23.94 -33.57 4.00
CA ILE A 403 -23.09 -32.65 3.23
C ILE A 403 -23.14 -31.25 3.80
N LEU A 404 -24.35 -30.80 4.16
CA LEU A 404 -24.54 -29.44 4.71
C LEU A 404 -24.79 -29.50 6.21
N TRP A 405 -23.95 -28.84 6.96
CA TRP A 405 -24.08 -28.70 8.41
C TRP A 405 -24.62 -27.34 8.77
N THR A 406 -25.84 -27.27 9.29
CA THR A 406 -26.47 -26.05 9.79
C THR A 406 -26.14 -25.90 11.26
N VAL A 407 -25.47 -24.81 11.59
CA VAL A 407 -25.15 -24.40 12.97
C VAL A 407 -26.02 -23.21 13.34
N ASN A 408 -26.81 -23.36 14.39
CA ASN A 408 -27.63 -22.30 14.94
C ASN A 408 -27.14 -21.96 16.35
N THR A 409 -27.02 -20.66 16.61
CA THR A 409 -26.83 -20.07 17.94
C THR A 409 -27.89 -18.97 18.14
N PRO A 410 -28.06 -18.40 19.33
CA PRO A 410 -28.94 -17.24 19.50
C PRO A 410 -28.58 -16.02 18.63
N TYR A 411 -27.33 -15.95 18.16
CA TYR A 411 -26.75 -14.79 17.46
C TYR A 411 -26.46 -15.04 15.98
N LEU A 412 -26.22 -16.29 15.60
CA LEU A 412 -25.72 -16.66 14.27
C LEU A 412 -26.49 -17.86 13.71
N LYS A 413 -26.75 -17.81 12.41
CA LYS A 413 -27.14 -18.97 11.62
C LYS A 413 -26.11 -19.18 10.51
N LEU A 414 -25.47 -20.35 10.50
CA LEU A 414 -24.40 -20.72 9.59
C LEU A 414 -24.73 -22.04 8.89
N ILE A 415 -24.32 -22.15 7.65
CA ILE A 415 -24.35 -23.42 6.91
C ILE A 415 -22.96 -23.65 6.36
N PHE A 416 -22.37 -24.81 6.63
CA PHE A 416 -21.07 -25.25 6.11
C PHE A 416 -21.22 -26.46 5.20
N ASN A 417 -20.29 -26.59 4.23
CA ASN A 417 -20.28 -27.68 3.27
C ASN A 417 -19.03 -28.57 3.48
N VAL A 418 -19.22 -29.80 4.04
CA VAL A 418 -18.12 -30.72 4.30
C VAL A 418 -17.51 -31.31 3.03
N ARG A 419 -18.29 -31.38 1.95
CA ARG A 419 -17.82 -31.85 0.63
C ARG A 419 -16.89 -30.84 -0.06
N ARG A 420 -16.82 -29.61 0.45
CA ARG A 420 -16.06 -28.49 -0.14
C ARG A 420 -15.18 -27.79 0.90
N GLY A 421 -14.35 -28.57 1.60
CA GLY A 421 -13.36 -28.03 2.55
C GLY A 421 -13.95 -27.28 3.73
N PHE A 422 -15.17 -27.62 4.13
CA PHE A 422 -15.94 -26.93 5.16
C PHE A 422 -16.08 -25.41 4.87
N THR A 423 -16.31 -25.08 3.60
CA THR A 423 -16.59 -23.70 3.20
C THR A 423 -17.96 -23.26 3.69
N MET A 424 -18.09 -21.97 3.93
CA MET A 424 -19.32 -21.35 4.39
C MET A 424 -20.31 -21.18 3.23
N HIS A 425 -21.42 -21.93 3.29
CA HIS A 425 -22.52 -21.85 2.32
C HIS A 425 -23.43 -20.65 2.61
N SER A 426 -23.60 -20.30 3.91
CA SER A 426 -24.41 -19.14 4.33
C SER A 426 -23.96 -18.65 5.70
N LEU A 427 -23.96 -17.34 5.90
CA LEU A 427 -23.81 -16.64 7.19
C LEU A 427 -24.91 -15.60 7.33
N ALA A 428 -25.62 -15.62 8.43
CA ALA A 428 -26.66 -14.70 8.79
C ALA A 428 -26.56 -14.31 10.29
N PHE A 429 -26.80 -13.05 10.61
CA PHE A 429 -26.76 -12.49 11.96
C PHE A 429 -28.16 -12.22 12.50
N SER A 430 -28.37 -12.41 13.81
CA SER A 430 -29.65 -12.16 14.46
C SER A 430 -30.05 -10.69 14.40
N SER A 431 -29.09 -9.77 14.55
CA SER A 431 -29.32 -8.31 14.43
C SER A 431 -29.79 -7.88 13.03
N GLN A 432 -29.67 -8.76 12.04
CA GLN A 432 -30.07 -8.57 10.66
C GLN A 432 -31.19 -9.54 10.23
N GLU A 433 -32.04 -9.92 11.20
CA GLU A 433 -33.20 -10.80 10.99
C GLU A 433 -32.86 -12.15 10.35
N PHE A 434 -31.61 -12.62 10.56
CA PHE A 434 -31.06 -13.82 9.93
C PHE A 434 -31.11 -13.81 8.39
N GLU A 435 -31.04 -12.62 7.78
CA GLU A 435 -30.84 -12.50 6.33
C GLU A 435 -29.42 -12.93 5.94
N PRO A 436 -29.22 -13.85 4.98
CA PRO A 436 -27.89 -14.27 4.55
C PRO A 436 -27.13 -13.13 3.88
N ILE A 437 -25.99 -12.72 4.46
CA ILE A 437 -25.16 -11.63 3.92
C ILE A 437 -23.89 -12.13 3.23
N LEU A 438 -23.35 -13.27 3.65
CA LEU A 438 -22.18 -13.92 3.06
C LEU A 438 -22.50 -15.39 2.77
N GLY A 439 -21.82 -15.97 1.80
CA GLY A 439 -21.97 -17.39 1.54
C GLY A 439 -21.32 -17.85 0.25
N SER A 440 -21.78 -18.97 -0.28
CA SER A 440 -21.33 -19.55 -1.54
C SER A 440 -22.41 -19.37 -2.60
N ILE A 441 -22.04 -18.76 -3.73
CA ILE A 441 -22.93 -18.64 -4.89
C ILE A 441 -22.67 -19.84 -5.79
N SER A 442 -23.72 -20.60 -6.08
CA SER A 442 -23.64 -21.82 -6.90
C SER A 442 -23.57 -21.49 -8.40
N GLN A 443 -22.98 -22.42 -9.13
CA GLN A 443 -22.93 -22.38 -10.59
C GLN A 443 -24.34 -22.17 -11.19
N GLY A 444 -24.39 -21.31 -12.20
CA GLY A 444 -25.66 -20.98 -12.88
C GLY A 444 -26.49 -19.88 -12.22
N TYR A 445 -26.01 -19.29 -11.12
CA TYR A 445 -26.68 -18.13 -10.53
C TYR A 445 -26.63 -16.89 -11.42
N PHE A 446 -25.53 -16.69 -12.15
CA PHE A 446 -25.37 -15.58 -13.10
C PHE A 446 -25.64 -16.02 -14.54
N ASP A 447 -26.21 -15.13 -15.33
CA ASP A 447 -26.44 -15.35 -16.76
C ASP A 447 -25.15 -15.28 -17.60
N SER A 448 -24.07 -14.71 -17.03
CA SER A 448 -22.77 -14.59 -17.69
C SER A 448 -21.98 -15.89 -17.62
N ILE A 449 -21.54 -16.44 -18.75
CA ILE A 449 -20.66 -17.61 -18.82
C ILE A 449 -19.34 -17.39 -18.08
N GLU A 450 -18.81 -16.16 -18.06
CA GLU A 450 -17.58 -15.82 -17.32
C GLU A 450 -17.73 -16.01 -15.81
N LEU A 451 -18.97 -15.97 -15.30
CA LEU A 451 -19.31 -16.17 -13.90
C LEU A 451 -19.98 -17.51 -13.65
N GLY A 452 -19.85 -18.47 -14.54
CA GLY A 452 -20.46 -19.79 -14.46
C GLY A 452 -19.78 -20.78 -13.51
N ALA A 453 -19.02 -20.31 -12.50
CA ALA A 453 -18.35 -21.14 -11.49
C ALA A 453 -18.94 -20.90 -10.09
N ASP A 454 -18.83 -21.92 -9.23
CA ASP A 454 -19.19 -21.75 -7.82
C ASP A 454 -18.20 -20.82 -7.11
N PHE A 455 -18.73 -19.92 -6.27
CA PHE A 455 -17.95 -18.94 -5.50
C PHE A 455 -18.06 -19.25 -4.01
N TYR A 456 -17.18 -20.12 -3.53
CA TYR A 456 -17.15 -20.57 -2.13
C TYR A 456 -16.57 -19.51 -1.18
N SER A 457 -17.11 -19.43 0.04
CA SER A 457 -16.62 -18.54 1.11
C SER A 457 -15.83 -19.29 2.18
N GLY A 458 -14.76 -18.68 2.68
CA GLY A 458 -13.85 -19.27 3.68
C GLY A 458 -12.84 -20.25 3.10
N GLY A 459 -12.64 -20.24 1.77
CA GLY A 459 -11.70 -21.11 1.07
C GLY A 459 -10.28 -20.55 0.97
N VAL A 460 -9.38 -21.38 0.43
CA VAL A 460 -7.98 -21.07 0.13
C VAL A 460 -7.71 -21.32 -1.36
N LEU A 461 -6.93 -20.45 -1.98
CA LEU A 461 -6.50 -20.57 -3.36
C LEU A 461 -4.98 -20.42 -3.45
N VAL A 462 -4.33 -21.38 -4.11
CA VAL A 462 -2.94 -21.27 -4.59
C VAL A 462 -2.93 -21.37 -6.10
N GLU A 463 -2.21 -20.43 -6.74
CA GLU A 463 -2.04 -20.42 -8.19
C GLU A 463 -0.57 -20.16 -8.54
N VAL A 464 0.02 -21.02 -9.36
CA VAL A 464 1.39 -20.85 -9.86
C VAL A 464 1.31 -20.46 -11.32
N PRO A 465 1.54 -19.18 -11.67
CA PRO A 465 1.54 -18.73 -13.05
C PRO A 465 2.57 -19.48 -13.89
N GLY A 466 2.19 -19.83 -15.12
CA GLY A 466 3.07 -20.60 -16.03
C GLY A 466 2.93 -22.13 -15.88
N GLU A 467 2.60 -22.65 -14.73
CA GLU A 467 2.34 -24.10 -14.53
C GLU A 467 0.91 -24.51 -14.87
N ARG A 468 0.00 -23.55 -15.13
CA ARG A 468 -1.45 -23.78 -15.30
C ARG A 468 -2.05 -24.56 -14.12
N ARG A 469 -1.43 -24.43 -12.95
CA ARG A 469 -1.78 -25.18 -11.76
C ARG A 469 -2.51 -24.27 -10.79
N ARG A 470 -3.73 -24.66 -10.45
CA ARG A 470 -4.56 -24.00 -9.45
C ARG A 470 -4.97 -25.05 -8.42
N LEU A 471 -4.72 -24.78 -7.16
CA LEU A 471 -5.12 -25.62 -6.04
C LEU A 471 -6.09 -24.88 -5.15
N THR A 472 -7.07 -25.60 -4.64
CA THR A 472 -8.04 -25.13 -3.66
C THR A 472 -8.15 -26.13 -2.54
N ASP A 473 -8.73 -25.72 -1.43
CA ASP A 473 -9.06 -26.56 -0.28
C ASP A 473 -10.45 -27.22 -0.40
N LEU A 474 -11.02 -27.28 -1.61
CA LEU A 474 -12.39 -27.76 -1.85
C LEU A 474 -12.47 -29.29 -1.92
N ASP A 475 -12.04 -29.96 -0.84
CA ASP A 475 -12.04 -31.38 -0.69
C ASP A 475 -13.04 -31.87 0.38
N TRP A 476 -13.36 -33.17 0.39
CA TRP A 476 -14.18 -33.75 1.45
C TRP A 476 -13.43 -33.72 2.78
N VAL A 477 -14.10 -33.27 3.85
CA VAL A 477 -13.49 -33.12 5.18
C VAL A 477 -14.42 -33.66 6.27
N GLU A 478 -13.83 -34.13 7.36
CA GLU A 478 -14.52 -34.46 8.61
C GLU A 478 -14.08 -33.46 9.70
N PRO A 479 -14.91 -32.47 10.03
CA PRO A 479 -14.56 -31.47 11.03
C PRO A 479 -14.54 -32.06 12.44
N GLU A 480 -13.48 -31.84 13.18
CA GLU A 480 -13.48 -32.04 14.63
C GLU A 480 -14.26 -30.88 15.28
N VAL A 481 -15.20 -31.24 16.19
CA VAL A 481 -16.05 -30.25 16.85
C VAL A 481 -15.70 -30.18 18.34
N ARG A 482 -15.52 -28.97 18.84
CA ARG A 482 -15.36 -28.69 20.28
C ARG A 482 -16.29 -27.56 20.67
N CYS A 483 -16.80 -27.62 21.88
CA CYS A 483 -17.63 -26.57 22.43
C CYS A 483 -17.20 -26.32 23.89
N ASP A 484 -16.99 -25.08 24.26
CA ASP A 484 -16.84 -24.67 25.65
C ASP A 484 -17.93 -23.65 26.03
N SER A 485 -17.78 -22.94 27.14
CA SER A 485 -18.77 -21.98 27.59
C SER A 485 -18.84 -20.69 26.76
N GLN A 486 -17.83 -20.45 25.91
CA GLN A 486 -17.70 -19.19 25.14
C GLN A 486 -17.81 -19.42 23.65
N ASP A 487 -17.23 -20.51 23.14
CA ASP A 487 -17.04 -20.72 21.71
C ASP A 487 -17.40 -22.15 21.27
N LEU A 488 -17.94 -22.27 20.07
CA LEU A 488 -18.05 -23.49 19.29
C LEU A 488 -16.99 -23.49 18.21
N ILE A 489 -16.10 -24.49 18.24
CA ILE A 489 -14.91 -24.56 17.40
C ILE A 489 -14.95 -25.76 16.49
N PHE A 490 -14.73 -25.54 15.19
CA PHE A 490 -14.55 -26.57 14.18
C PHE A 490 -13.09 -26.57 13.72
N THR A 491 -12.44 -27.71 13.71
CA THR A 491 -11.08 -27.87 13.19
C THR A 491 -11.11 -28.83 11.99
N VAL A 492 -10.57 -28.37 10.87
CA VAL A 492 -10.46 -29.13 9.63
C VAL A 492 -8.99 -29.23 9.23
N ARG A 493 -8.54 -30.46 8.91
CA ARG A 493 -7.19 -30.74 8.42
C ARG A 493 -7.25 -31.37 7.05
N LEU A 494 -6.51 -30.82 6.09
CA LEU A 494 -6.43 -31.39 4.73
C LEU A 494 -5.00 -31.38 4.20
N PRO A 495 -4.61 -32.40 3.39
CA PRO A 495 -3.40 -32.33 2.59
C PRO A 495 -3.45 -31.12 1.65
N PHE A 496 -2.41 -30.30 1.65
CA PHE A 496 -2.40 -29.09 0.84
C PHE A 496 -0.97 -28.72 0.40
N TRP A 497 -0.73 -28.67 -0.91
CA TRP A 497 0.55 -28.21 -1.49
C TRP A 497 1.82 -28.87 -0.89
N GLY A 498 1.78 -30.18 -0.63
CA GLY A 498 2.90 -30.93 -0.06
C GLY A 498 3.04 -30.86 1.47
N GLY A 499 2.15 -30.12 2.13
CA GLY A 499 2.01 -30.05 3.59
C GLY A 499 0.57 -30.23 4.02
N THR A 500 0.18 -29.60 5.12
CA THR A 500 -1.18 -29.64 5.68
C THR A 500 -1.73 -28.24 5.88
N LEU A 501 -2.92 -27.98 5.36
CA LEU A 501 -3.74 -26.83 5.71
C LEU A 501 -4.60 -27.17 6.92
N ILE A 502 -4.56 -26.36 7.95
CA ILE A 502 -5.45 -26.42 9.09
C ILE A 502 -6.36 -25.20 9.06
N LYS A 503 -7.68 -25.43 9.07
CA LYS A 503 -8.68 -24.39 9.21
C LYS A 503 -9.36 -24.53 10.55
N ILE A 504 -9.32 -23.48 11.37
CA ILE A 504 -9.99 -23.41 12.64
C ILE A 504 -11.08 -22.34 12.52
N ILE A 505 -12.33 -22.75 12.74
CA ILE A 505 -13.49 -21.88 12.64
C ILE A 505 -14.09 -21.78 14.02
N THR A 506 -14.12 -20.55 14.57
CA THR A 506 -14.58 -20.25 15.92
C THR A 506 -15.84 -19.40 15.87
N ILE A 507 -16.93 -19.92 16.44
CA ILE A 507 -18.25 -19.26 16.54
C ILE A 507 -18.46 -18.85 17.99
N ALA A 508 -18.55 -17.55 18.25
CA ALA A 508 -18.84 -17.05 19.58
C ALA A 508 -20.31 -17.36 19.97
N LEU A 509 -20.52 -17.84 21.20
CA LEU A 509 -21.84 -18.22 21.69
C LEU A 509 -22.60 -17.04 22.34
N ALA A 510 -21.90 -15.94 22.68
CA ALA A 510 -22.45 -14.78 23.38
C ALA A 510 -22.57 -13.51 22.52
N GLU A 511 -22.14 -13.56 21.25
CA GLU A 511 -22.10 -12.39 20.36
C GLU A 511 -22.11 -12.78 18.87
N GLU A 512 -22.38 -11.82 18.00
CA GLU A 512 -22.38 -11.97 16.54
C GLU A 512 -20.97 -11.94 15.97
N ARG A 513 -20.13 -12.95 16.31
CA ARG A 513 -18.74 -13.07 15.91
C ARG A 513 -18.40 -14.46 15.40
N LEU A 514 -17.75 -14.50 14.22
CA LEU A 514 -17.21 -15.68 13.57
C LEU A 514 -15.76 -15.43 13.20
N SER A 515 -14.84 -16.34 13.53
CA SER A 515 -13.43 -16.24 13.12
C SER A 515 -13.02 -17.44 12.28
N PHE A 516 -12.18 -17.19 11.28
CA PHE A 516 -11.45 -18.18 10.50
C PHE A 516 -9.97 -18.01 10.74
N ARG A 517 -9.28 -19.08 11.14
CA ARG A 517 -7.84 -19.13 11.24
C ARG A 517 -7.29 -20.19 10.28
N TYR A 518 -6.28 -19.83 9.52
CA TYR A 518 -5.59 -20.68 8.55
C TYR A 518 -4.16 -20.89 9.01
N GLU A 519 -3.71 -22.15 9.11
CA GLU A 519 -2.34 -22.52 9.46
C GLU A 519 -1.79 -23.43 8.37
N PHE A 520 -0.49 -23.30 8.08
CA PHE A 520 0.20 -24.00 6.99
C PHE A 520 1.35 -24.83 7.56
N GLU A 521 1.08 -26.08 7.90
CA GLU A 521 2.10 -27.01 8.41
C GLU A 521 2.90 -27.59 7.25
N ASN A 522 4.20 -27.29 7.19
CA ASN A 522 5.13 -27.76 6.14
C ASN A 522 4.68 -27.44 4.70
N VAL A 523 3.84 -26.45 4.51
CA VAL A 523 3.43 -25.97 3.19
C VAL A 523 4.48 -25.02 2.65
N PRO A 524 5.17 -25.34 1.53
CA PRO A 524 6.17 -24.45 0.95
C PRO A 524 5.50 -23.20 0.37
N ARG A 525 6.14 -22.03 0.52
CA ARG A 525 5.69 -20.82 -0.16
C ARG A 525 5.90 -20.97 -1.66
N PRO A 526 4.85 -20.88 -2.50
CA PRO A 526 5.01 -20.96 -3.95
C PRO A 526 5.61 -19.66 -4.52
N LEU A 527 6.26 -19.76 -5.67
CA LEU A 527 6.45 -18.60 -6.56
C LEU A 527 5.12 -18.37 -7.31
N GLY A 528 4.20 -17.68 -6.67
CA GLY A 528 2.85 -17.54 -7.20
C GLY A 528 1.93 -16.78 -6.26
N ILE A 529 0.66 -17.12 -6.33
CA ILE A 529 -0.43 -16.48 -5.60
C ILE A 529 -0.87 -17.38 -4.46
N VAL A 530 -1.06 -16.81 -3.27
CA VAL A 530 -1.75 -17.47 -2.15
C VAL A 530 -2.79 -16.51 -1.59
N ARG A 531 -4.06 -16.87 -1.69
CA ARG A 531 -5.18 -16.07 -1.19
C ARG A 531 -6.07 -16.92 -0.27
N VAL A 532 -6.46 -16.33 0.85
CA VAL A 532 -7.24 -16.98 1.91
C VAL A 532 -8.50 -16.18 2.23
N GLY A 533 -9.45 -16.78 2.93
CA GLY A 533 -10.65 -16.10 3.40
C GLY A 533 -11.49 -15.54 2.26
N LEU A 534 -11.61 -16.27 1.16
CA LEU A 534 -12.39 -15.89 -0.02
C LEU A 534 -13.87 -15.66 0.36
N LEU A 535 -14.26 -14.44 0.72
CA LEU A 535 -15.64 -14.13 1.11
C LEU A 535 -16.45 -13.63 -0.10
N THR A 536 -17.65 -14.20 -0.29
CA THR A 536 -18.58 -13.80 -1.34
C THR A 536 -19.82 -13.18 -0.71
N LEU A 537 -20.13 -11.91 -1.06
CA LEU A 537 -21.36 -11.26 -0.61
C LEU A 537 -22.57 -11.92 -1.27
N MET A 538 -23.58 -12.28 -0.47
CA MET A 538 -24.84 -12.80 -0.97
C MET A 538 -25.71 -11.65 -1.50
N PRO A 539 -25.96 -11.52 -2.81
CA PRO A 539 -26.52 -10.30 -3.40
C PRO A 539 -27.86 -9.88 -2.80
N LYS A 540 -28.70 -10.82 -2.34
CA LYS A 540 -30.00 -10.54 -1.71
C LYS A 540 -29.87 -9.94 -0.31
N GLY A 541 -28.77 -10.17 0.38
CA GLY A 541 -28.51 -9.65 1.74
C GLY A 541 -28.03 -8.19 1.75
N TRP A 542 -27.87 -7.54 0.59
CA TRP A 542 -27.35 -6.17 0.47
C TRP A 542 -28.35 -5.27 -0.25
N SER A 543 -28.50 -4.03 0.19
CA SER A 543 -29.46 -3.06 -0.33
C SER A 543 -28.73 -1.87 -0.98
N GLY A 544 -29.07 -1.60 -2.24
CA GLY A 544 -28.57 -0.42 -2.95
C GLY A 544 -27.05 -0.41 -3.14
N ALA A 545 -26.44 0.74 -2.96
CA ALA A 545 -25.01 0.93 -3.20
C ALA A 545 -24.17 0.40 -2.02
N ILE A 546 -23.11 -0.36 -2.37
CA ILE A 546 -22.16 -0.91 -1.40
C ILE A 546 -20.94 0.02 -1.30
N SER A 547 -20.48 0.25 -0.08
CA SER A 547 -19.24 0.99 0.20
C SER A 547 -18.29 0.16 1.06
N ILE A 548 -17.00 0.36 0.84
CA ILE A 548 -15.92 -0.22 1.63
C ILE A 548 -15.19 0.89 2.35
N GLN A 549 -14.94 0.71 3.66
CA GLN A 549 -14.14 1.64 4.44
C GLN A 549 -12.95 0.93 5.06
N THR A 550 -11.78 1.56 5.01
CA THR A 550 -10.55 1.05 5.63
C THR A 550 -9.55 2.17 5.87
N HIS A 551 -8.51 1.89 6.66
CA HIS A 551 -7.39 2.80 6.88
C HIS A 551 -6.24 2.45 5.94
N GLN A 552 -5.66 3.49 5.33
CA GLN A 552 -4.54 3.37 4.39
C GLN A 552 -3.44 4.37 4.79
N GLY A 553 -2.83 4.14 5.93
CA GLY A 553 -1.73 4.94 6.46
C GLY A 553 -2.13 6.21 7.21
N GLY A 554 -3.43 6.49 7.33
CA GLY A 554 -3.97 7.67 8.01
C GLY A 554 -5.40 7.45 8.47
N GLY A 555 -6.27 8.46 8.33
CA GLY A 555 -7.67 8.40 8.69
C GLY A 555 -8.47 7.34 7.91
N LEU A 556 -9.74 7.15 8.30
CA LEU A 556 -10.65 6.19 7.66
C LEU A 556 -11.07 6.69 6.27
N GLU A 557 -10.80 5.91 5.24
CA GLU A 557 -11.19 6.18 3.87
C GLU A 557 -12.43 5.38 3.47
N SER A 558 -13.29 5.96 2.63
CA SER A 558 -14.50 5.32 2.12
C SER A 558 -14.50 5.30 0.60
N PHE A 559 -14.82 4.12 0.04
CA PHE A 559 -14.88 3.86 -1.40
C PHE A 559 -16.26 3.31 -1.76
N LEU A 560 -17.01 4.08 -2.55
CA LEU A 560 -18.27 3.62 -3.13
C LEU A 560 -17.98 2.65 -4.28
N ILE A 561 -18.61 1.48 -4.27
CA ILE A 561 -18.55 0.53 -5.38
C ILE A 561 -19.51 0.97 -6.49
N ASP A 562 -18.99 1.72 -7.45
CA ASP A 562 -19.75 2.33 -8.55
C ASP A 562 -19.49 1.67 -9.93
N ARG A 563 -18.46 0.81 -10.03
CA ARG A 563 -17.96 0.21 -11.26
C ARG A 563 -17.45 -1.20 -11.08
N ASP A 564 -17.21 -1.89 -12.18
CA ASP A 564 -16.53 -3.18 -12.20
C ASP A 564 -15.03 -3.01 -11.97
N PHE A 565 -14.44 -3.84 -11.10
CA PHE A 565 -13.01 -3.91 -10.86
C PHE A 565 -12.61 -5.26 -10.25
N ASP A 566 -11.31 -5.57 -10.32
CA ASP A 566 -10.74 -6.79 -9.74
C ASP A 566 -9.28 -6.54 -9.41
N TYR A 567 -8.94 -6.38 -8.13
CA TYR A 567 -7.55 -6.18 -7.68
C TYR A 567 -6.68 -7.42 -7.92
N GLY A 568 -7.29 -8.59 -7.86
CA GLY A 568 -6.62 -9.87 -8.09
C GLY A 568 -6.43 -10.21 -9.57
N LYS A 569 -6.82 -9.33 -10.49
CA LYS A 569 -6.57 -9.53 -11.90
C LYS A 569 -5.09 -9.26 -12.23
N PRO A 570 -4.41 -10.16 -12.97
CA PRO A 570 -3.05 -9.93 -13.40
C PRO A 570 -2.92 -8.61 -14.20
N ALA A 571 -2.01 -7.75 -13.77
CA ALA A 571 -1.73 -6.48 -14.46
C ALA A 571 -0.90 -6.68 -15.72
N SER A 572 -0.11 -7.77 -15.78
CA SER A 572 0.67 -8.20 -16.95
C SER A 572 1.01 -9.70 -16.81
N THR A 573 1.72 -10.26 -17.76
CA THR A 573 2.19 -11.67 -17.70
C THR A 573 3.13 -11.95 -16.53
N MET A 574 3.77 -10.92 -15.97
CA MET A 574 4.75 -11.01 -14.89
C MET A 574 4.23 -10.45 -13.55
N VAL A 575 3.00 -9.95 -13.50
CA VAL A 575 2.44 -9.31 -12.30
C VAL A 575 1.05 -9.85 -12.02
N SER A 576 0.92 -10.60 -10.94
CA SER A 576 -0.27 -11.40 -10.63
C SER A 576 -1.47 -10.60 -10.09
N SER A 577 -1.26 -9.33 -9.73
CA SER A 577 -2.32 -8.46 -9.20
C SER A 577 -2.24 -7.06 -9.80
N SER A 578 -3.32 -6.29 -9.70
CA SER A 578 -3.37 -4.91 -10.20
C SER A 578 -3.49 -3.87 -9.09
N SER A 579 -4.00 -4.24 -7.92
CA SER A 579 -4.19 -3.34 -6.77
C SER A 579 -4.42 -4.11 -5.48
N GLY A 580 -4.72 -3.40 -4.38
CA GLY A 580 -5.10 -3.93 -3.07
C GLY A 580 -5.42 -2.79 -2.12
N LEU A 581 -5.92 -3.11 -0.92
CA LEU A 581 -6.17 -2.15 0.17
C LEU A 581 -5.03 -2.19 1.19
N GLY A 582 -4.73 -1.06 1.81
CA GLY A 582 -3.69 -0.97 2.85
C GLY A 582 -4.09 -1.64 4.16
N MET A 583 -5.33 -1.46 4.61
CA MET A 583 -5.90 -2.03 5.85
C MET A 583 -4.97 -1.91 7.07
N THR A 584 -4.31 -0.76 7.22
CA THR A 584 -3.20 -0.57 8.18
C THR A 584 -3.60 -0.71 9.65
N GLU A 585 -4.88 -0.53 9.97
CA GLU A 585 -5.45 -0.74 11.32
C GLU A 585 -6.21 -2.08 11.43
N GLY A 586 -6.08 -2.97 10.44
CA GLY A 586 -6.64 -4.31 10.47
C GLY A 586 -8.16 -4.38 10.31
N ILE A 587 -8.82 -3.35 9.81
CA ILE A 587 -10.28 -3.25 9.74
C ILE A 587 -10.75 -2.91 8.33
N ILE A 588 -11.76 -3.64 7.86
CA ILE A 588 -12.57 -3.30 6.69
C ILE A 588 -14.03 -3.29 7.12
N ASN A 589 -14.69 -2.15 6.93
CA ASN A 589 -16.13 -2.03 7.10
C ASN A 589 -16.82 -2.12 5.73
N ILE A 590 -17.91 -2.87 5.65
CA ILE A 590 -18.75 -2.99 4.46
C ILE A 590 -20.13 -2.43 4.80
N LEU A 591 -20.55 -1.43 4.04
CA LEU A 591 -21.78 -0.69 4.23
C LEU A 591 -22.68 -0.85 3.02
N ASP A 592 -23.98 -0.79 3.26
CA ASP A 592 -25.00 -0.57 2.23
C ASP A 592 -25.86 0.65 2.60
N GLU A 593 -26.96 0.89 1.89
CA GLU A 593 -27.86 2.02 2.17
C GLU A 593 -28.47 2.00 3.56
N ARG A 594 -28.51 0.83 4.23
CA ARG A 594 -28.97 0.66 5.61
C ARG A 594 -27.90 1.00 6.66
N GLY A 595 -26.67 1.27 6.21
CA GLY A 595 -25.52 1.59 7.05
C GLY A 595 -24.48 0.46 7.11
N LEU A 596 -23.71 0.40 8.22
CA LEU A 596 -22.68 -0.62 8.41
C LEU A 596 -23.33 -2.00 8.62
N ARG A 597 -22.96 -2.96 7.77
CA ARG A 597 -23.52 -4.32 7.74
C ARG A 597 -22.56 -5.39 8.23
N LEU A 598 -21.26 -5.22 7.95
CA LEU A 598 -20.25 -6.20 8.26
C LEU A 598 -18.92 -5.51 8.53
N THR A 599 -18.24 -5.92 9.58
CA THR A 599 -16.84 -5.58 9.87
C THR A 599 -15.97 -6.83 9.72
N LEU A 600 -14.93 -6.73 8.90
CA LEU A 600 -13.86 -7.71 8.78
C LEU A 600 -12.67 -7.20 9.58
N MET A 601 -12.13 -8.04 10.45
CA MET A 601 -10.96 -7.73 11.27
C MET A 601 -9.88 -8.76 11.04
N ALA A 602 -8.67 -8.31 10.78
CA ALA A 602 -7.46 -9.12 10.82
C ALA A 602 -6.38 -8.35 11.56
N THR A 603 -5.48 -9.04 12.24
CA THR A 603 -4.42 -8.39 13.02
C THR A 603 -3.13 -8.31 12.20
N PRO A 604 -2.72 -7.14 11.66
CA PRO A 604 -1.53 -7.05 10.83
C PRO A 604 -0.23 -7.45 11.55
N ALA A 605 -0.20 -7.36 12.89
CA ALA A 605 0.91 -7.86 13.72
C ALA A 605 0.97 -9.41 13.82
N VAL A 606 -0.06 -10.12 13.36
CA VAL A 606 -0.06 -11.58 13.20
C VAL A 606 0.23 -11.95 11.75
N CYS A 607 -0.40 -11.22 10.82
CA CYS A 607 -0.17 -11.36 9.39
C CYS A 607 -0.61 -10.10 8.65
N ALA A 608 0.33 -9.40 8.02
CA ALA A 608 0.09 -8.18 7.25
C ALA A 608 -0.46 -8.48 5.83
N ALA A 609 -1.47 -9.34 5.75
CA ALA A 609 -2.10 -9.74 4.50
C ALA A 609 -2.76 -8.54 3.79
N VAL A 610 -2.74 -8.56 2.45
CA VAL A 610 -3.32 -7.49 1.64
C VAL A 610 -4.72 -7.87 1.18
N PRO A 611 -5.76 -7.10 1.53
CA PRO A 611 -7.11 -7.36 1.04
C PRO A 611 -7.24 -7.08 -0.45
N MET A 612 -7.80 -8.05 -1.16
CA MET A 612 -8.13 -8.02 -2.58
C MET A 612 -9.64 -8.00 -2.74
N VAL A 613 -10.17 -7.02 -3.45
CA VAL A 613 -11.61 -6.90 -3.72
C VAL A 613 -11.87 -7.06 -5.20
N MET A 614 -12.92 -7.79 -5.52
CA MET A 614 -13.47 -7.93 -6.86
C MET A 614 -14.95 -7.55 -6.83
N HIS A 615 -15.39 -6.76 -7.81
CA HIS A 615 -16.80 -6.47 -8.03
C HIS A 615 -17.13 -6.52 -9.52
N ARG A 616 -18.23 -7.20 -9.86
CA ARG A 616 -18.81 -7.22 -11.20
C ARG A 616 -20.32 -7.09 -11.13
N LYS A 617 -20.87 -6.18 -11.89
CA LYS A 617 -22.31 -6.13 -12.18
C LYS A 617 -22.62 -7.26 -13.16
N SER A 618 -23.58 -8.11 -12.84
CA SER A 618 -24.01 -9.23 -13.67
C SER A 618 -25.45 -9.60 -13.35
N ALA A 619 -26.25 -9.97 -14.36
CA ALA A 619 -27.60 -10.47 -14.12
C ALA A 619 -27.53 -11.79 -13.32
N PRO A 620 -28.41 -12.01 -12.34
CA PRO A 620 -29.54 -11.15 -11.96
C PRO A 620 -29.17 -10.01 -10.96
N SER A 621 -27.90 -9.87 -10.51
CA SER A 621 -27.50 -8.85 -9.53
C SER A 621 -26.03 -8.42 -9.68
N HIS A 622 -25.17 -8.79 -8.73
CA HIS A 622 -23.73 -8.49 -8.75
C HIS A 622 -22.94 -9.63 -8.10
N LEU A 623 -21.67 -9.76 -8.46
CA LEU A 623 -20.68 -10.58 -7.76
C LEU A 623 -19.69 -9.66 -7.06
N THR A 624 -19.62 -9.75 -5.74
CA THR A 624 -18.61 -9.04 -4.94
C THR A 624 -17.88 -10.05 -4.05
N ARG A 625 -16.55 -10.06 -4.15
CA ARG A 625 -15.69 -10.95 -3.37
C ARG A 625 -14.58 -10.17 -2.69
N ILE A 626 -14.21 -10.63 -1.51
CA ILE A 626 -13.06 -10.13 -0.76
C ILE A 626 -12.19 -11.34 -0.44
N ALA A 627 -10.89 -11.22 -0.65
CA ALA A 627 -9.89 -12.21 -0.30
C ALA A 627 -8.70 -11.51 0.37
N PHE A 628 -7.88 -12.26 1.08
CA PHE A 628 -6.67 -11.75 1.71
C PHE A 628 -5.47 -12.44 1.09
N SER A 629 -4.61 -11.66 0.43
CA SER A 629 -3.43 -12.20 -0.23
C SER A 629 -2.25 -12.30 0.73
N LEU A 630 -1.63 -13.49 0.76
CA LEU A 630 -0.41 -13.79 1.52
C LEU A 630 0.82 -13.84 0.61
N CYS A 631 0.63 -14.00 -0.69
CA CYS A 631 1.70 -14.07 -1.67
C CYS A 631 1.17 -13.66 -3.04
N GLU A 632 1.94 -12.83 -3.72
CA GLU A 632 1.74 -12.43 -5.12
C GLU A 632 3.05 -12.56 -5.88
N LEU A 633 2.98 -12.48 -7.22
CA LEU A 633 4.13 -12.60 -8.10
C LEU A 633 4.39 -11.30 -8.86
N ASP A 634 5.63 -10.88 -8.91
CA ASP A 634 6.15 -9.88 -9.85
C ASP A 634 7.64 -10.14 -10.20
N ASP A 635 8.29 -9.18 -10.86
CA ASP A 635 9.70 -9.26 -11.26
C ASP A 635 10.70 -9.21 -10.08
N THR A 636 10.24 -8.95 -8.86
CA THR A 636 11.07 -8.99 -7.63
C THR A 636 10.94 -10.28 -6.85
N SER A 637 9.97 -11.13 -7.20
CA SER A 637 9.67 -12.36 -6.46
C SER A 637 10.83 -13.35 -6.49
N ARG A 638 11.09 -13.99 -5.34
CA ARG A 638 12.13 -15.00 -5.16
C ARG A 638 11.57 -16.25 -4.49
N SER A 639 12.24 -17.38 -4.71
CA SER A 639 11.98 -18.61 -3.96
C SER A 639 12.42 -18.44 -2.50
N GLY A 640 11.72 -19.11 -1.59
CA GLY A 640 11.91 -18.98 -0.15
C GLY A 640 10.89 -18.04 0.46
N GLY A 641 11.06 -17.69 1.72
CA GLY A 641 10.06 -16.95 2.49
C GLY A 641 9.08 -17.88 3.20
N ARG A 642 8.14 -17.28 3.93
CA ARG A 642 7.24 -18.00 4.85
C ARG A 642 5.79 -17.80 4.46
N LEU A 643 4.97 -18.83 4.62
CA LEU A 643 3.53 -18.68 4.72
C LEU A 643 3.20 -18.41 6.19
N MET A 644 2.63 -17.23 6.44
CA MET A 644 2.21 -16.83 7.78
C MET A 644 0.83 -17.41 8.10
N PRO A 645 0.55 -17.80 9.35
CA PRO A 645 -0.82 -18.07 9.76
C PRO A 645 -1.65 -16.81 9.60
N PHE A 646 -2.90 -16.95 9.19
CA PHE A 646 -3.80 -15.82 8.98
C PHE A 646 -5.10 -16.02 9.74
N GLU A 647 -5.58 -14.98 10.40
CA GLU A 647 -6.85 -14.99 11.12
C GLU A 647 -7.74 -13.84 10.65
N LEU A 648 -8.99 -14.17 10.37
CA LEU A 648 -10.02 -13.25 9.93
C LEU A 648 -11.25 -13.38 10.83
N THR A 649 -11.65 -12.29 11.46
CA THR A 649 -12.85 -12.22 12.28
C THR A 649 -13.93 -11.40 11.57
N LEU A 650 -15.14 -11.93 11.53
CA LEU A 650 -16.34 -11.33 10.98
C LEU A 650 -17.27 -10.95 12.13
N ILE A 651 -17.68 -9.67 12.17
CA ILE A 651 -18.52 -9.14 13.24
C ILE A 651 -19.68 -8.36 12.60
N SER A 652 -20.91 -8.59 13.11
CA SER A 652 -22.00 -7.68 12.83
C SER A 652 -21.89 -6.45 13.73
N PRO A 653 -22.08 -5.24 13.19
CA PRO A 653 -22.10 -4.03 14.02
C PRO A 653 -23.28 -4.11 15.02
N LYS A 654 -23.01 -3.87 16.30
CA LYS A 654 -24.09 -3.69 17.29
C LYS A 654 -24.92 -2.49 16.85
N VAL A 655 -26.18 -2.71 16.50
CA VAL A 655 -27.13 -1.63 16.28
C VAL A 655 -27.24 -0.88 17.62
N LYS A 656 -26.69 0.34 17.68
CA LYS A 656 -27.02 1.25 18.76
C LYS A 656 -28.51 1.58 18.59
N ASN A 657 -29.38 0.92 19.36
CA ASN A 657 -30.77 1.32 19.48
C ASN A 657 -30.79 2.72 20.09
N ASN A 658 -30.79 3.76 19.27
CA ASN A 658 -31.17 5.12 19.62
C ASN A 658 -32.71 5.17 19.77
N HIS A 659 -33.27 4.36 20.65
CA HIS A 659 -34.53 4.63 21.26
C HIS A 659 -34.29 5.57 22.46
N HIS A 660 -33.89 6.81 22.18
CA HIS A 660 -34.23 7.88 23.10
C HIS A 660 -35.71 8.23 22.84
N SER A 661 -36.53 7.66 23.68
CA SER A 661 -37.91 8.07 23.91
C SER A 661 -37.98 9.62 23.98
N LEU A 662 -38.61 10.21 22.97
CA LEU A 662 -39.36 11.44 23.16
C LEU A 662 -40.50 11.06 24.12
N LYS A 663 -40.30 11.26 25.40
CA LYS A 663 -41.38 11.37 26.42
C LYS A 663 -41.34 12.75 27.00
N ASP A 664 -42.35 13.50 26.62
CA ASP A 664 -43.15 14.43 27.40
C ASP A 664 -42.41 15.42 28.33
N GLY A 665 -42.50 16.70 27.97
CA GLY A 665 -42.35 17.84 28.85
C GLY A 665 -43.29 18.94 28.40
N GLN A 666 -44.41 19.03 29.13
CA GLN A 666 -45.36 20.14 29.08
C GLN A 666 -44.70 21.50 29.27
#